data_e32c5ffc6c64ba539df3bc77315aed32
#
_entry.id   e32c5ffc6c64ba539df3bc77315aed32
#
_cell.length_a   1.000
_cell.length_b   1.000
_cell.length_c   1.000
_cell.angle_alpha   90.00
_cell.angle_beta   90.00
_cell.angle_gamma   90.00
#
_symmetry.space_group_name_H-M   'P 1'
#
loop_
_entity.id
_entity.type
_entity.pdbx_description
1 polymer ?
#
loop_
_entity_poly.entity_id
_entity_poly.type
_entity_poly.pdbx_seq_one_letter_code
_entity_poly.pdbx_strand_id
1 'polypeptide(L)'
;MTSNIAAMVPMAFGLAMSLPPTGALAADAIFYRAINLNGPPLEIDGRPWEGTNATNFSISGKFFENQTVLLKPATDPARARMIRSSVWGAQVEVELTAVPEGPYQIFLYVWEDTLNERFDLFVNDRRIIEGFHSGTAGMWRKLGPWPCESTKGRLKVSARAASHGAANLSGLEVWAGDGPVLAAAAPRFLTELTSDQIEFFERKVRPVLVEHCYECHSASAKKLKGGLMLDSRAGVQKGGDTGPAVTPGDPEASLLIHAIRHTDADLAMPPKKKLPPSAIADFEAWVSMGAPDPRVEDTVASARAKTTVDWKEARRWWAFRPLAPPPLPAVKQKRWPANEVDRFILVRLEQKELRPVAEAGKRALIRRATFDLTGLPPTPDEVTAFLADKSSDAFAKVVDRLLASPDYGERWGRHWLDVVRYADTAGDNSDFPVPQMFRYRNWVIDAFNRDLPYDQFVREQLAGDLLPGQTTKETHEHLIATGYIANARRFGSRVEDYPQHLTIEDTIDNLGRAFLGLTINCARCHDHKFDPITTADYYAIYGIFHSTRYPWPGIELEQKQRDLVPLVEPGQLDKAEAARKTYDDQKRRLEKTVQKLKDSLKDTPAGEKKTAEGKIKEAEQVLKDLVEKGLPFEQAYAVAEAEKPADVPIQIKGDPAKPCLLYTSPSPRDS
;
A
#
# COMPACT_ATOMS: atom_id res chain seq x y z
N MET A 1 -9.59 -56.03 43.60
CA MET A 1 -8.65 -56.46 44.68
C MET A 1 -7.59 -55.41 44.75
N THR A 2 -7.79 -54.50 45.62
CA THR A 2 -7.03 -54.13 46.83
C THR A 2 -5.56 -53.76 46.54
N SER A 3 -5.30 -52.42 46.55
CA SER A 3 -4.68 -51.75 47.69
C SER A 3 -3.14 -51.85 47.74
N ASN A 4 -2.38 -50.77 47.60
CA ASN A 4 -1.94 -49.96 48.74
C ASN A 4 -1.12 -48.75 48.33
N ILE A 5 -1.36 -47.68 49.06
CA ILE A 5 -0.72 -46.39 49.13
C ILE A 5 0.62 -46.48 49.85
N ALA A 6 1.67 -45.81 49.36
CA ALA A 6 2.74 -45.30 50.22
C ALA A 6 3.21 -43.96 49.74
N ALA A 7 3.05 -42.99 50.63
CA ALA A 7 3.47 -41.62 50.55
C ALA A 7 4.99 -41.49 50.65
N MET A 8 5.61 -40.60 49.81
CA MET A 8 6.93 -40.06 50.05
C MET A 8 6.92 -38.55 49.81
N VAL A 9 7.24 -37.83 50.88
CA VAL A 9 7.40 -36.38 51.00
C VAL A 9 8.61 -35.94 50.18
N PRO A 10 8.55 -34.89 49.36
CA PRO A 10 9.77 -34.28 48.80
C PRO A 10 10.31 -33.17 49.72
N MET A 11 11.57 -33.27 50.04
CA MET A 11 12.37 -32.19 50.58
C MET A 11 12.46 -31.01 49.62
N ALA A 12 12.07 -29.85 50.09
CA ALA A 12 12.26 -28.57 49.42
C ALA A 12 13.73 -28.12 49.50
N PHE A 13 14.44 -28.06 48.39
CA PHE A 13 15.66 -27.24 48.25
C PHE A 13 15.24 -25.89 47.70
N GLY A 14 15.26 -24.90 48.58
CA GLY A 14 15.06 -23.49 48.20
C GLY A 14 16.28 -22.95 47.47
N LEU A 15 16.18 -22.74 46.15
CA LEU A 15 17.03 -21.80 45.44
C LEU A 15 16.30 -20.45 45.41
N ALA A 16 16.72 -19.53 46.24
CA ALA A 16 16.33 -18.14 46.13
C ALA A 16 16.99 -17.54 44.89
N MET A 17 16.26 -17.51 43.76
CA MET A 17 16.58 -16.60 42.68
C MET A 17 16.12 -15.21 43.10
N SER A 18 17.05 -14.34 43.41
CA SER A 18 16.86 -12.91 43.55
C SER A 18 16.43 -12.36 42.16
N LEU A 19 15.16 -12.03 42.00
CA LEU A 19 14.67 -11.18 40.92
C LEU A 19 15.38 -9.82 41.09
N PRO A 20 15.87 -9.20 39.98
CA PRO A 20 16.32 -7.82 40.05
C PRO A 20 15.11 -6.95 40.44
N PRO A 21 15.32 -5.82 41.13
CA PRO A 21 14.23 -4.94 41.51
C PRO A 21 13.54 -4.46 40.23
N THR A 22 12.25 -4.68 40.13
CA THR A 22 11.36 -4.02 39.19
C THR A 22 11.63 -2.55 39.28
N GLY A 23 12.27 -1.96 38.24
CA GLY A 23 12.45 -0.52 38.16
C GLY A 23 11.10 0.15 38.34
N ALA A 24 10.96 0.91 39.41
CA ALA A 24 9.83 1.81 39.58
C ALA A 24 9.76 2.67 38.30
N LEU A 25 8.62 2.70 37.61
CA LEU A 25 8.35 3.69 36.59
C LEU A 25 8.62 5.05 37.21
N ALA A 26 9.54 5.82 36.64
CA ALA A 26 9.84 7.17 37.13
C ALA A 26 8.53 7.95 37.15
N ALA A 27 8.20 8.55 38.28
CA ALA A 27 7.00 9.39 38.37
C ALA A 27 7.14 10.58 37.40
N ASP A 28 6.03 10.99 36.79
CA ASP A 28 6.03 12.14 35.88
C ASP A 28 6.63 13.39 36.58
N ALA A 29 7.38 14.19 35.81
CA ALA A 29 7.95 15.42 36.35
C ALA A 29 6.84 16.42 36.67
N ILE A 30 6.92 17.06 37.82
CA ILE A 30 5.93 18.01 38.34
C ILE A 30 6.43 19.44 38.10
N PHE A 31 5.56 20.31 37.58
CA PHE A 31 5.89 21.72 37.44
C PHE A 31 6.29 22.30 38.77
N TYR A 32 7.53 22.84 38.90
CA TYR A 32 8.08 23.41 40.09
C TYR A 32 7.93 24.94 40.11
N ARG A 33 8.50 25.65 39.11
CA ARG A 33 8.34 27.09 38.93
C ARG A 33 8.74 27.55 37.55
N ALA A 34 8.26 28.71 37.13
CA ALA A 34 8.73 29.40 35.89
C ALA A 34 8.93 30.89 36.19
N ILE A 35 9.93 31.48 35.51
CA ILE A 35 10.33 32.87 35.72
C ILE A 35 10.41 33.63 34.40
N ASN A 36 9.71 34.73 34.32
CA ASN A 36 9.90 35.79 33.32
C ASN A 36 11.12 36.61 33.74
N LEU A 37 12.25 36.42 33.07
CA LEU A 37 13.55 36.92 33.54
C LEU A 37 13.66 38.46 33.50
N ASN A 38 12.87 39.12 32.63
CA ASN A 38 12.80 40.57 32.54
C ASN A 38 11.36 41.04 32.38
N GLY A 39 10.57 40.96 33.45
CA GLY A 39 9.19 41.46 33.34
C GLY A 39 8.33 41.11 34.56
N PRO A 40 7.05 41.50 34.53
CA PRO A 40 6.11 41.20 35.59
C PRO A 40 5.70 39.72 35.63
N PRO A 41 5.05 39.26 36.68
CA PRO A 41 4.39 37.95 36.69
C PRO A 41 3.37 37.83 35.57
N LEU A 42 3.24 36.62 35.00
CA LEU A 42 2.37 36.28 33.87
C LEU A 42 1.71 34.92 34.14
N GLU A 43 0.74 34.59 33.29
CA GLU A 43 0.22 33.22 33.17
C GLU A 43 0.45 32.75 31.73
N ILE A 44 1.14 31.61 31.59
CA ILE A 44 1.41 31.02 30.28
C ILE A 44 1.08 29.52 30.39
N ASP A 45 0.29 29.00 29.44
CA ASP A 45 -0.18 27.61 29.44
C ASP A 45 -0.93 27.19 30.71
N GLY A 46 -1.71 28.10 31.31
CA GLY A 46 -2.43 27.87 32.55
C GLY A 46 -1.50 27.71 33.79
N ARG A 47 -0.25 28.19 33.73
CA ARG A 47 0.74 28.11 34.81
C ARG A 47 1.22 29.49 35.19
N PRO A 48 1.41 29.72 36.50
CA PRO A 48 1.93 30.99 36.98
C PRO A 48 3.43 31.11 36.69
N TRP A 49 3.81 32.22 36.06
CA TRP A 49 5.18 32.65 35.84
C TRP A 49 5.50 33.80 36.81
N GLU A 50 6.52 33.64 37.57
CA GLU A 50 7.01 34.71 38.47
C GLU A 50 7.74 35.77 37.64
N GLY A 51 7.78 36.98 38.18
CA GLY A 51 8.51 38.08 37.53
C GLY A 51 9.93 38.28 38.08
N THR A 52 10.57 39.35 37.63
CA THR A 52 11.94 39.74 38.03
C THR A 52 12.16 39.86 39.55
N ASN A 53 11.09 40.13 40.32
CA ASN A 53 11.12 40.22 41.78
C ASN A 53 10.84 38.91 42.51
N ALA A 54 10.99 37.77 41.84
CA ALA A 54 10.79 36.45 42.41
C ALA A 54 11.71 36.23 43.63
N THR A 55 11.20 35.53 44.65
CA THR A 55 12.02 35.16 45.84
C THR A 55 12.99 34.04 45.51
N ASN A 56 14.13 33.98 46.20
CA ASN A 56 15.15 32.95 46.00
C ASN A 56 15.63 32.85 44.54
N PHE A 57 15.75 33.99 43.89
CA PHE A 57 16.15 34.12 42.51
C PHE A 57 17.11 35.31 42.36
N SER A 58 18.16 35.10 41.58
CA SER A 58 19.08 36.15 41.17
C SER A 58 19.45 36.01 39.70
N ILE A 59 19.67 37.15 39.03
CA ILE A 59 20.05 37.20 37.63
C ILE A 59 21.11 38.28 37.40
N SER A 60 22.11 37.96 36.56
CA SER A 60 23.11 38.92 36.10
C SER A 60 22.98 39.18 34.62
N GLY A 61 23.18 40.39 34.18
CA GLY A 61 23.12 40.84 32.79
C GLY A 61 22.42 42.19 32.65
N LYS A 62 22.28 42.66 31.41
CA LYS A 62 21.56 43.89 31.06
C LYS A 62 20.13 43.57 30.67
N PHE A 63 19.16 44.29 31.18
CA PHE A 63 17.75 44.15 30.81
C PHE A 63 17.46 44.83 29.48
N PHE A 64 16.67 44.15 28.63
CA PHE A 64 16.30 44.62 27.31
C PHE A 64 14.86 44.22 26.98
N GLU A 65 14.11 45.13 26.40
CA GLU A 65 12.74 44.89 25.92
C GLU A 65 12.51 45.53 24.57
N ASN A 66 11.92 44.78 23.63
CA ASN A 66 11.51 45.31 22.33
C ASN A 66 10.18 44.66 21.89
N GLN A 67 9.08 45.25 22.34
CA GLN A 67 7.74 44.72 22.07
C GLN A 67 7.25 44.89 20.63
N THR A 68 8.00 45.57 19.75
CA THR A 68 7.61 45.85 18.36
C THR A 68 8.03 44.75 17.38
N VAL A 69 8.97 43.88 17.76
CA VAL A 69 9.47 42.80 16.90
C VAL A 69 8.41 41.74 16.69
N LEU A 70 8.16 41.37 15.45
CA LEU A 70 7.24 40.26 15.11
C LEU A 70 7.93 38.93 15.39
N LEU A 71 7.38 38.17 16.33
CA LEU A 71 7.91 36.87 16.71
C LEU A 71 7.64 35.81 15.63
N LYS A 72 8.63 34.95 15.43
CA LYS A 72 8.59 33.80 14.51
C LYS A 72 9.06 32.53 15.25
N PRO A 73 8.17 31.55 15.46
CA PRO A 73 6.74 31.58 15.13
C PRO A 73 5.93 32.57 16.00
N ALA A 74 4.73 32.93 15.55
CA ALA A 74 3.79 33.69 16.38
C ALA A 74 3.41 32.84 17.62
N THR A 75 3.09 33.50 18.73
CA THR A 75 2.70 32.83 19.97
C THR A 75 1.63 33.64 20.72
N ASP A 76 1.05 33.08 21.78
CA ASP A 76 0.07 33.76 22.62
C ASP A 76 0.60 35.08 23.16
N PRO A 77 -0.27 36.07 23.46
CA PRO A 77 0.16 37.39 23.87
C PRO A 77 1.00 37.43 25.16
N ALA A 78 0.75 36.52 26.12
CA ALA A 78 1.49 36.50 27.38
C ALA A 78 2.92 35.97 27.16
N ARG A 79 3.06 34.87 26.41
CA ARG A 79 4.37 34.34 26.04
C ARG A 79 5.13 35.29 25.12
N ALA A 80 4.45 35.93 24.16
CA ALA A 80 5.06 36.93 23.31
C ALA A 80 5.65 38.09 24.10
N ARG A 81 4.94 38.56 25.12
CA ARG A 81 5.42 39.60 26.01
C ARG A 81 6.65 39.17 26.77
N MET A 82 6.68 37.95 27.33
CA MET A 82 7.84 37.38 28.04
C MET A 82 9.05 37.25 27.10
N ILE A 83 8.86 36.69 25.92
CA ILE A 83 9.94 36.46 24.96
C ILE A 83 10.63 37.79 24.57
N ARG A 84 9.87 38.83 24.29
CA ARG A 84 10.37 40.15 23.86
C ARG A 84 11.01 40.94 25.00
N SER A 85 11.02 40.39 26.19
CA SER A 85 11.71 40.91 27.36
C SER A 85 12.80 39.96 27.79
N SER A 86 14.05 40.32 27.67
CA SER A 86 15.19 39.44 27.92
C SER A 86 16.29 40.07 28.77
N VAL A 87 17.17 39.24 29.26
CA VAL A 87 18.42 39.65 29.87
C VAL A 87 19.55 39.23 28.94
N TRP A 88 20.48 40.15 28.67
CA TRP A 88 21.53 39.97 27.70
C TRP A 88 22.91 40.46 28.22
N GLY A 89 23.98 39.98 27.56
CA GLY A 89 25.35 40.41 27.87
C GLY A 89 26.39 39.38 27.41
N ALA A 90 27.68 39.67 27.64
CA ALA A 90 28.73 38.70 27.38
C ALA A 90 28.55 37.41 28.17
N GLN A 91 27.95 37.52 29.35
CA GLN A 91 27.50 36.40 30.18
C GLN A 91 26.18 36.79 30.87
N VAL A 92 25.21 35.90 30.77
CA VAL A 92 23.95 35.95 31.54
C VAL A 92 23.97 34.77 32.51
N GLU A 93 23.71 35.00 33.79
CA GLU A 93 23.67 33.97 34.78
C GLU A 93 22.41 34.09 35.61
N VAL A 94 21.69 32.97 35.77
CA VAL A 94 20.46 32.83 36.53
C VAL A 94 20.74 31.80 37.62
N GLU A 95 20.49 32.14 38.89
CA GLU A 95 20.62 31.26 40.03
C GLU A 95 19.32 31.19 40.82
N LEU A 96 18.84 29.99 41.07
CA LEU A 96 17.77 29.68 42.00
C LEU A 96 18.36 29.13 43.25
N THR A 97 17.94 29.68 44.41
CA THR A 97 18.35 29.23 45.75
C THR A 97 17.17 28.66 46.52
N ALA A 98 17.45 27.93 47.61
CA ALA A 98 16.45 27.23 48.39
C ALA A 98 15.60 26.21 47.56
N VAL A 99 16.20 25.64 46.56
CA VAL A 99 15.58 24.56 45.73
C VAL A 99 15.77 23.23 46.48
N PRO A 100 14.71 22.45 46.73
CA PRO A 100 14.84 21.14 47.37
C PRO A 100 15.86 20.26 46.65
N GLU A 101 16.58 19.40 47.37
CA GLU A 101 17.51 18.47 46.72
C GLU A 101 16.75 17.41 45.92
N GLY A 102 17.28 17.05 44.76
CA GLY A 102 16.68 16.07 43.87
C GLY A 102 16.86 16.35 42.38
N PRO A 103 16.32 15.49 41.54
CA PRO A 103 16.36 15.64 40.06
C PRO A 103 15.37 16.71 39.60
N TYR A 104 15.81 17.50 38.62
CA TYR A 104 15.02 18.53 37.96
C TYR A 104 15.26 18.52 36.47
N GLN A 105 14.32 19.14 35.72
CA GLN A 105 14.43 19.39 34.29
C GLN A 105 14.25 20.87 34.03
N ILE A 106 15.09 21.43 33.17
CA ILE A 106 15.11 22.87 32.88
C ILE A 106 14.78 23.11 31.41
N PHE A 107 13.93 24.14 31.18
CA PHE A 107 13.71 24.73 29.87
C PHE A 107 14.12 26.21 29.90
N LEU A 108 14.71 26.67 28.79
CA LEU A 108 15.09 28.05 28.58
C LEU A 108 14.39 28.63 27.34
N TYR A 109 14.05 29.92 27.43
CA TYR A 109 13.52 30.70 26.32
C TYR A 109 14.58 31.68 25.86
N VAL A 110 14.89 31.64 24.59
CA VAL A 110 15.86 32.52 23.92
C VAL A 110 15.19 33.14 22.70
N TRP A 111 15.61 34.34 22.31
CA TRP A 111 15.09 34.98 21.11
C TRP A 111 16.13 35.91 20.47
N GLU A 112 15.83 36.42 19.28
CA GLU A 112 16.70 37.35 18.56
C GLU A 112 15.89 38.58 18.11
N ASP A 113 16.38 39.77 18.35
CA ASP A 113 15.73 41.02 17.94
C ASP A 113 16.38 41.70 16.77
N THR A 114 17.69 41.46 16.47
CA THR A 114 18.45 42.18 15.42
C THR A 114 19.34 41.26 14.62
N LEU A 115 20.42 40.78 15.22
CA LEU A 115 21.49 40.02 14.58
C LEU A 115 21.62 38.61 15.19
N ASN A 116 22.06 37.67 14.37
CA ASN A 116 22.30 36.31 14.79
C ASN A 116 23.48 36.23 15.79
N GLU A 117 23.15 36.05 17.07
CA GLU A 117 24.14 35.90 18.13
C GLU A 117 24.54 34.43 18.31
N ARG A 118 25.74 34.22 18.80
CA ARG A 118 26.30 32.90 19.06
C ARG A 118 26.82 32.81 20.49
N PHE A 119 26.30 31.80 21.24
CA PHE A 119 26.66 31.62 22.65
C PHE A 119 26.53 30.14 23.11
N ASP A 120 27.22 29.82 24.19
CA ASP A 120 27.14 28.53 24.84
C ASP A 120 26.14 28.57 25.98
N LEU A 121 25.43 27.46 26.22
CA LEU A 121 24.50 27.31 27.34
C LEU A 121 25.01 26.29 28.35
N PHE A 122 24.85 26.60 29.63
CA PHE A 122 25.28 25.78 30.76
C PHE A 122 24.16 25.61 31.79
N VAL A 123 24.11 24.41 32.39
CA VAL A 123 23.29 24.09 33.57
C VAL A 123 24.20 23.50 34.62
N ASN A 124 24.20 24.06 35.85
CA ASN A 124 25.11 23.71 36.92
C ASN A 124 26.59 23.62 36.45
N ASP A 125 27.04 24.64 35.72
CA ASP A 125 28.37 24.77 35.13
C ASP A 125 28.76 23.69 34.12
N ARG A 126 27.85 22.76 33.81
CA ARG A 126 28.00 21.79 32.70
C ARG A 126 27.52 22.41 31.41
N ARG A 127 28.36 22.46 30.36
CA ARG A 127 27.96 22.91 29.01
C ARG A 127 26.98 21.92 28.40
N ILE A 128 25.75 22.42 28.05
CA ILE A 128 24.66 21.65 27.48
C ILE A 128 24.51 21.91 26.00
N ILE A 129 24.86 23.13 25.52
CA ILE A 129 24.93 23.48 24.09
C ILE A 129 26.21 24.27 23.85
N GLU A 130 26.94 23.95 22.79
CA GLU A 130 28.08 24.68 22.28
C GLU A 130 27.68 25.46 21.02
N GLY A 131 28.00 26.76 21.00
CA GLY A 131 27.84 27.62 19.83
C GLY A 131 26.38 27.72 19.34
N PHE A 132 25.41 27.83 20.24
CA PHE A 132 24.02 28.04 19.88
C PHE A 132 23.85 29.30 19.05
N HIS A 133 23.06 29.24 17.97
CA HIS A 133 22.72 30.37 17.13
C HIS A 133 21.29 30.84 17.45
N SER A 134 21.13 32.13 17.81
CA SER A 134 19.84 32.76 18.12
C SER A 134 18.92 32.85 16.91
N GLY A 135 19.48 33.01 15.71
CA GLY A 135 18.74 33.08 14.46
C GLY A 135 18.55 34.50 13.94
N THR A 136 17.55 34.72 13.10
CA THR A 136 17.21 36.03 12.53
C THR A 136 16.23 36.78 13.44
N ALA A 137 16.09 38.08 13.24
CA ALA A 137 15.19 38.96 14.02
C ALA A 137 13.76 38.40 14.12
N GLY A 138 13.27 38.33 15.32
CA GLY A 138 11.97 37.75 15.69
C GLY A 138 11.97 36.25 15.98
N MET A 139 13.04 35.52 15.66
CA MET A 139 13.11 34.10 16.01
C MET A 139 13.25 33.90 17.52
N TRP A 140 12.50 32.91 18.02
CA TRP A 140 12.60 32.51 19.44
C TRP A 140 12.51 31.01 19.55
N ARG A 141 13.03 30.45 20.65
CA ARG A 141 13.01 29.03 20.92
C ARG A 141 12.84 28.72 22.40
N LYS A 142 12.07 27.69 22.69
CA LYS A 142 12.07 27.00 23.97
C LYS A 142 13.03 25.82 23.86
N LEU A 143 14.10 25.83 24.63
CA LEU A 143 15.17 24.83 24.61
C LEU A 143 15.08 23.95 25.85
N GLY A 144 15.43 22.66 25.74
CA GLY A 144 15.32 21.66 26.80
C GLY A 144 14.32 20.56 26.44
N PRO A 145 13.89 19.68 27.39
CA PRO A 145 14.34 19.65 28.81
C PRO A 145 15.78 19.18 28.97
N TRP A 146 16.50 19.78 29.91
CA TRP A 146 17.80 19.27 30.33
C TRP A 146 17.74 18.77 31.76
N PRO A 147 18.08 17.48 31.99
CA PRO A 147 18.13 16.94 33.33
C PRO A 147 19.30 17.53 34.14
N CYS A 148 19.04 17.87 35.38
CA CYS A 148 20.02 18.37 36.33
C CYS A 148 19.62 17.99 37.75
N GLU A 149 20.54 18.12 38.70
CA GLU A 149 20.28 17.89 40.10
C GLU A 149 20.45 19.18 40.91
N SER A 150 19.52 19.46 41.82
CA SER A 150 19.74 20.50 42.80
C SER A 150 20.76 20.00 43.84
N THR A 151 21.86 20.71 43.97
CA THR A 151 22.91 20.43 44.94
C THR A 151 23.06 21.60 45.89
N LYS A 152 23.08 21.35 47.17
CA LYS A 152 23.14 22.38 48.23
C LYS A 152 22.05 23.45 48.08
N GLY A 153 20.87 23.04 47.64
CA GLY A 153 19.72 23.93 47.46
C GLY A 153 19.84 24.93 46.32
N ARG A 154 20.64 24.65 45.28
CA ARG A 154 20.90 25.59 44.19
C ARG A 154 20.70 24.93 42.80
N LEU A 155 20.18 25.72 41.88
CA LEU A 155 20.19 25.43 40.43
C LEU A 155 20.73 26.68 39.70
N LYS A 156 21.71 26.46 38.83
CA LYS A 156 22.36 27.54 38.09
C LYS A 156 22.25 27.33 36.59
N VAL A 157 21.86 28.38 35.88
CA VAL A 157 21.85 28.41 34.40
C VAL A 157 22.71 29.57 33.95
N SER A 158 23.56 29.36 32.93
CA SER A 158 24.27 30.47 32.33
C SER A 158 24.35 30.37 30.82
N ALA A 159 24.33 31.53 30.17
CA ALA A 159 24.57 31.70 28.74
C ALA A 159 25.83 32.57 28.57
N ARG A 160 26.82 32.12 27.77
CA ARG A 160 28.11 32.82 27.57
C ARG A 160 28.36 33.03 26.09
N ALA A 161 28.53 34.28 25.68
CA ALA A 161 28.80 34.65 24.29
C ALA A 161 30.13 34.08 23.79
N ALA A 162 30.18 33.67 22.54
CA ALA A 162 31.38 33.26 21.85
C ALA A 162 32.11 34.51 21.35
N SER A 163 33.32 34.75 21.87
CA SER A 163 34.32 35.78 21.51
C SER A 163 33.90 37.25 21.36
N HIS A 164 32.88 37.65 20.63
CA HIS A 164 32.50 39.06 20.37
C HIS A 164 30.98 39.23 20.18
N GLY A 165 30.16 38.41 20.79
CA GLY A 165 28.69 38.49 20.70
C GLY A 165 28.03 38.75 22.05
N ALA A 166 26.71 38.61 22.09
CA ALA A 166 25.91 38.63 23.29
C ALA A 166 25.11 37.32 23.45
N ALA A 167 24.90 36.91 24.67
CA ALA A 167 23.98 35.85 24.98
C ALA A 167 22.69 36.50 25.53
N ASN A 168 21.51 35.88 25.28
CA ASN A 168 20.25 36.36 25.85
C ASN A 168 19.38 35.22 26.35
N LEU A 169 18.62 35.51 27.42
CA LEU A 169 17.64 34.61 28.02
C LEU A 169 16.38 35.43 28.36
N SER A 170 15.21 34.92 27.96
CA SER A 170 13.90 35.58 28.25
C SER A 170 13.14 34.91 29.36
N GLY A 171 13.20 33.60 29.47
CA GLY A 171 12.43 32.82 30.42
C GLY A 171 13.09 31.53 30.86
N LEU A 172 12.72 31.05 32.02
CA LEU A 172 13.18 29.80 32.64
C LEU A 172 11.99 29.03 33.18
N GLU A 173 11.84 27.75 32.78
CA GLU A 173 10.93 26.80 33.43
C GLU A 173 11.74 25.69 34.13
N VAL A 174 11.29 25.29 35.30
CA VAL A 174 11.88 24.24 36.13
C VAL A 174 10.82 23.23 36.55
N TRP A 175 11.11 21.96 36.33
CA TRP A 175 10.24 20.84 36.65
C TRP A 175 10.97 19.89 37.60
N ALA A 176 10.32 19.44 38.70
CA ALA A 176 10.88 18.50 39.65
C ALA A 176 10.64 17.04 39.16
N GLY A 177 11.67 16.20 39.23
CA GLY A 177 11.66 14.82 38.81
C GLY A 177 12.43 14.57 37.52
N ASP A 178 12.77 13.32 37.28
CA ASP A 178 13.47 12.81 36.09
C ASP A 178 12.54 12.11 35.08
N GLY A 179 11.26 11.96 35.43
CA GLY A 179 10.24 11.40 34.56
C GLY A 179 9.80 12.38 33.48
N PRO A 180 8.92 11.95 32.55
CA PRO A 180 8.45 12.79 31.47
C PRO A 180 7.73 14.04 32.02
N VAL A 181 8.08 15.21 31.46
CA VAL A 181 7.40 16.46 31.78
C VAL A 181 6.04 16.45 31.14
N LEU A 182 4.99 16.25 31.94
CA LEU A 182 3.61 16.41 31.47
C LEU A 182 3.31 17.91 31.29
N ALA A 183 3.51 18.40 30.07
CA ALA A 183 2.98 19.70 29.71
C ALA A 183 1.45 19.66 29.81
N ALA A 184 0.79 20.70 30.32
CA ALA A 184 -0.65 20.84 30.16
C ALA A 184 -0.95 20.78 28.67
N ALA A 185 -1.66 19.71 28.27
CA ALA A 185 -2.11 19.40 26.91
C ALA A 185 -1.33 20.11 25.78
N ALA A 186 -0.01 19.88 25.70
CA ALA A 186 0.68 20.11 24.44
C ALA A 186 0.02 19.20 23.40
N PRO A 187 -0.28 19.68 22.19
CA PRO A 187 -0.89 18.87 21.16
C PRO A 187 -0.02 17.62 20.94
N ARG A 188 -0.56 16.46 21.30
CA ARG A 188 0.14 15.18 21.16
C ARG A 188 -0.22 14.55 19.83
N PHE A 189 0.75 13.93 19.18
CA PHE A 189 0.45 13.02 18.08
C PHE A 189 -0.48 11.92 18.58
N LEU A 190 -1.55 11.68 17.82
CA LEU A 190 -2.56 10.68 18.19
C LEU A 190 -1.92 9.29 18.26
N THR A 191 -2.13 8.59 19.34
CA THR A 191 -1.63 7.20 19.53
C THR A 191 -2.63 6.18 19.04
N GLU A 192 -3.93 6.47 19.17
CA GLU A 192 -5.03 5.66 18.63
C GLU A 192 -5.64 6.39 17.45
N LEU A 193 -5.66 5.75 16.30
CA LEU A 193 -6.13 6.32 15.03
C LEU A 193 -7.43 5.68 14.59
N THR A 194 -8.37 6.49 14.13
CA THR A 194 -9.59 5.98 13.48
C THR A 194 -9.29 5.52 12.05
N SER A 195 -10.16 4.68 11.49
CA SER A 195 -10.05 4.23 10.10
C SER A 195 -10.01 5.41 9.11
N ASP A 196 -10.83 6.44 9.35
CA ASP A 196 -10.91 7.62 8.49
C ASP A 196 -9.60 8.45 8.53
N GLN A 197 -8.97 8.55 9.70
CA GLN A 197 -7.68 9.23 9.85
C GLN A 197 -6.54 8.49 9.15
N ILE A 198 -6.56 7.15 9.22
CA ILE A 198 -5.60 6.30 8.49
C ILE A 198 -5.80 6.47 6.98
N GLU A 199 -7.04 6.38 6.52
CA GLU A 199 -7.36 6.54 5.10
C GLU A 199 -6.98 7.92 4.58
N PHE A 200 -7.24 8.97 5.36
CA PHE A 200 -6.86 10.34 4.99
C PHE A 200 -5.34 10.46 4.82
N PHE A 201 -4.57 9.98 5.79
CA PHE A 201 -3.10 10.00 5.71
C PHE A 201 -2.58 9.24 4.50
N GLU A 202 -3.06 8.01 4.28
CA GLU A 202 -2.58 7.13 3.21
C GLU A 202 -2.94 7.64 1.81
N ARG A 203 -4.12 8.29 1.65
CA ARG A 203 -4.58 8.79 0.35
C ARG A 203 -4.16 10.21 0.03
N LYS A 204 -3.99 11.07 1.05
CA LYS A 204 -3.82 12.50 0.85
C LYS A 204 -2.41 12.99 1.22
N VAL A 205 -1.85 12.49 2.31
CA VAL A 205 -0.58 12.99 2.86
C VAL A 205 0.61 12.17 2.37
N ARG A 206 0.57 10.85 2.56
CA ARG A 206 1.70 9.97 2.22
C ARG A 206 2.12 10.04 0.74
N PRO A 207 1.25 10.05 -0.27
CA PRO A 207 1.67 10.14 -1.67
C PRO A 207 2.48 11.41 -1.95
N VAL A 208 2.06 12.54 -1.40
CA VAL A 208 2.75 13.82 -1.57
C VAL A 208 4.10 13.83 -0.86
N LEU A 209 4.20 13.24 0.35
CA LEU A 209 5.48 13.06 1.03
C LEU A 209 6.46 12.21 0.20
N VAL A 210 5.99 11.10 -0.36
CA VAL A 210 6.81 10.20 -1.20
C VAL A 210 7.30 10.93 -2.45
N GLU A 211 6.41 11.61 -3.16
CA GLU A 211 6.72 12.23 -4.46
C GLU A 211 7.59 13.47 -4.34
N HIS A 212 7.38 14.28 -3.28
CA HIS A 212 7.96 15.62 -3.21
C HIS A 212 8.95 15.86 -2.07
N CYS A 213 9.00 14.99 -1.06
CA CYS A 213 9.78 15.21 0.16
C CYS A 213 10.88 14.17 0.41
N TYR A 214 10.63 12.87 0.12
CA TYR A 214 11.54 11.78 0.50
C TYR A 214 12.88 11.80 -0.22
N GLU A 215 13.02 12.43 -1.38
CA GLU A 215 14.30 12.56 -2.07
C GLU A 215 15.36 13.22 -1.17
N CYS A 216 14.93 14.17 -0.30
CA CYS A 216 15.81 14.94 0.59
C CYS A 216 15.56 14.66 2.08
N HIS A 217 14.40 14.16 2.47
CA HIS A 217 13.92 14.04 3.85
C HIS A 217 13.50 12.61 4.20
N SER A 218 14.35 11.64 3.87
CA SER A 218 14.14 10.23 4.21
C SER A 218 15.44 9.56 4.65
N ALA A 219 15.35 8.41 5.29
CA ALA A 219 16.50 7.58 5.65
C ALA A 219 17.31 7.11 4.43
N SER A 220 16.69 7.04 3.25
CA SER A 220 17.33 6.65 1.98
C SER A 220 17.89 7.83 1.17
N ALA A 221 17.72 9.07 1.64
CA ALA A 221 18.23 10.25 0.95
C ALA A 221 19.76 10.21 0.84
N LYS A 222 20.31 10.53 -0.35
CA LYS A 222 21.76 10.59 -0.56
C LYS A 222 22.45 11.57 0.41
N LYS A 223 21.76 12.64 0.79
CA LYS A 223 22.16 13.59 1.81
C LYS A 223 20.90 14.08 2.52
N LEU A 224 20.77 13.74 3.80
CA LEU A 224 19.66 14.21 4.62
C LEU A 224 19.77 15.74 4.79
N LYS A 225 18.71 16.45 4.41
CA LYS A 225 18.64 17.91 4.52
C LYS A 225 17.99 18.33 5.82
N GLY A 226 18.59 19.31 6.54
CA GLY A 226 18.06 19.87 7.78
C GLY A 226 17.83 18.84 8.90
N GLY A 227 18.51 17.70 8.89
CA GLY A 227 18.33 16.65 9.88
C GLY A 227 16.90 16.07 9.96
N LEU A 228 15.99 16.48 9.04
CA LEU A 228 14.57 16.14 9.08
C LEU A 228 14.28 14.87 8.29
N MET A 229 13.64 13.90 8.93
CA MET A 229 13.09 12.69 8.30
C MET A 229 11.56 12.76 8.27
N LEU A 230 10.99 12.68 7.08
CA LEU A 230 9.54 12.68 6.86
C LEU A 230 9.00 11.30 6.43
N ASP A 231 9.87 10.32 6.29
CA ASP A 231 9.53 8.95 5.89
C ASP A 231 9.12 8.04 7.05
N SER A 232 9.18 8.53 8.28
CA SER A 232 8.75 7.79 9.48
C SER A 232 7.99 8.69 10.45
N ARG A 233 7.09 8.08 11.24
CA ARG A 233 6.37 8.77 12.32
C ARG A 233 7.34 9.36 13.34
N ALA A 234 8.32 8.57 13.78
CA ALA A 234 9.36 9.02 14.72
C ALA A 234 10.17 10.20 14.16
N GLY A 235 10.48 10.19 12.84
CA GLY A 235 11.17 11.29 12.19
C GLY A 235 10.34 12.58 12.16
N VAL A 236 9.06 12.48 11.84
CA VAL A 236 8.11 13.62 11.88
C VAL A 236 8.00 14.17 13.31
N GLN A 237 7.89 13.30 14.31
CA GLN A 237 7.79 13.68 15.72
C GLN A 237 9.07 14.32 16.26
N LYS A 238 10.23 13.78 15.85
CA LYS A 238 11.53 14.31 16.23
C LYS A 238 11.79 15.71 15.66
N GLY A 239 11.31 15.96 14.42
CA GLY A 239 11.63 17.17 13.68
C GLY A 239 13.05 17.18 13.12
N GLY A 240 13.52 18.36 12.70
CA GLY A 240 14.84 18.57 12.11
C GLY A 240 15.74 19.45 12.97
N ASP A 241 16.85 19.90 12.34
CA ASP A 241 17.86 20.77 13.02
C ASP A 241 17.28 22.11 13.50
N THR A 242 16.16 22.55 12.89
CA THR A 242 15.46 23.78 13.26
C THR A 242 14.33 23.59 14.27
N GLY A 243 14.06 22.35 14.70
CA GLY A 243 13.04 22.02 15.70
C GLY A 243 11.90 21.13 15.16
N PRO A 244 10.77 21.05 15.87
CA PRO A 244 9.61 20.25 15.47
C PRO A 244 9.09 20.68 14.10
N ALA A 245 8.95 19.71 13.18
CA ALA A 245 8.42 19.98 11.86
C ALA A 245 6.89 20.17 11.86
N VAL A 246 6.21 19.48 12.78
CA VAL A 246 4.75 19.46 12.91
C VAL A 246 4.38 19.68 14.36
N THR A 247 3.46 20.60 14.62
CA THR A 247 2.78 20.78 15.90
C THR A 247 1.36 20.23 15.76
N PRO A 248 1.06 19.04 16.29
CA PRO A 248 -0.27 18.43 16.12
C PRO A 248 -1.39 19.34 16.59
N GLY A 249 -2.42 19.48 15.76
CA GLY A 249 -3.57 20.36 16.05
C GLY A 249 -3.36 21.82 15.69
N ASP A 250 -2.13 22.26 15.38
CA ASP A 250 -1.82 23.65 15.08
C ASP A 250 -1.02 23.82 13.77
N PRO A 251 -1.71 24.04 12.64
CA PRO A 251 -1.05 24.29 11.35
C PRO A 251 -0.17 25.56 11.36
N GLU A 252 -0.59 26.60 12.08
CA GLU A 252 0.14 27.86 12.13
C GLU A 252 1.43 27.79 12.96
N ALA A 253 1.55 26.84 13.88
CA ALA A 253 2.77 26.58 14.62
C ALA A 253 3.66 25.50 13.96
N SER A 254 3.24 24.94 12.82
CA SER A 254 3.94 23.83 12.17
C SER A 254 4.89 24.33 11.07
N LEU A 255 6.21 24.13 11.27
CA LEU A 255 7.24 24.52 10.29
C LEU A 255 7.04 23.89 8.92
N LEU A 256 6.54 22.66 8.87
CA LEU A 256 6.21 21.98 7.63
C LEU A 256 5.17 22.77 6.81
N ILE A 257 4.13 23.28 7.47
CA ILE A 257 3.08 24.09 6.82
C ILE A 257 3.65 25.40 6.28
N HIS A 258 4.46 26.11 7.07
CA HIS A 258 5.14 27.32 6.60
C HIS A 258 6.00 27.06 5.39
N ALA A 259 6.78 25.98 5.41
CA ALA A 259 7.66 25.59 4.31
C ALA A 259 6.87 25.30 3.01
N ILE A 260 5.79 24.54 3.06
CA ILE A 260 5.02 24.18 1.85
C ILE A 260 4.14 25.34 1.34
N ARG A 261 3.78 26.29 2.20
CA ARG A 261 3.08 27.54 1.80
C ARG A 261 3.98 28.50 1.01
N HIS A 262 5.31 28.33 1.08
CA HIS A 262 6.30 29.23 0.49
C HIS A 262 6.12 30.68 0.97
N THR A 263 5.76 30.89 2.25
CA THR A 263 5.62 32.21 2.86
C THR A 263 6.96 32.84 3.22
N ASP A 264 8.01 32.02 3.35
CA ASP A 264 9.38 32.42 3.61
C ASP A 264 10.28 31.77 2.54
N ALA A 265 11.06 32.60 1.82
CA ALA A 265 11.91 32.15 0.73
C ALA A 265 13.04 31.20 1.21
N ASP A 266 13.52 31.39 2.44
CA ASP A 266 14.60 30.57 3.02
C ASP A 266 14.12 29.22 3.50
N LEU A 267 12.81 29.06 3.73
CA LEU A 267 12.18 27.82 4.19
C LEU A 267 11.35 27.13 3.10
N ALA A 268 11.24 27.72 1.90
CA ALA A 268 10.34 27.24 0.85
C ALA A 268 10.64 25.78 0.44
N MET A 269 9.66 24.87 0.61
CA MET A 269 9.74 23.46 0.24
C MET A 269 8.49 23.00 -0.53
N PRO A 270 8.62 22.17 -1.57
CA PRO A 270 9.86 21.79 -2.25
C PRO A 270 10.53 22.98 -2.94
N PRO A 271 11.88 23.00 -3.04
CA PRO A 271 12.59 24.21 -3.46
C PRO A 271 12.42 24.60 -4.94
N LYS A 272 12.02 23.65 -5.79
CA LYS A 272 11.87 23.86 -7.24
C LYS A 272 10.45 24.23 -7.67
N LYS A 273 9.44 23.76 -6.96
CA LYS A 273 8.04 23.92 -7.36
C LYS A 273 7.13 23.84 -6.14
N LYS A 274 6.34 24.90 -5.94
CA LYS A 274 5.32 24.92 -4.88
C LYS A 274 4.28 23.82 -5.09
N LEU A 275 3.81 23.22 -4.00
CA LEU A 275 2.72 22.23 -4.03
C LEU A 275 1.41 22.87 -4.52
N PRO A 276 0.52 22.08 -5.15
CA PRO A 276 -0.83 22.54 -5.49
C PRO A 276 -1.59 23.01 -4.24
N PRO A 277 -2.45 24.03 -4.35
CA PRO A 277 -3.23 24.53 -3.20
C PRO A 277 -4.04 23.45 -2.48
N SER A 278 -4.57 22.47 -3.22
CA SER A 278 -5.30 21.33 -2.65
C SER A 278 -4.41 20.46 -1.77
N ALA A 279 -3.17 20.20 -2.18
CA ALA A 279 -2.23 19.43 -1.37
C ALA A 279 -1.84 20.18 -0.09
N ILE A 280 -1.63 21.50 -0.18
CA ILE A 280 -1.36 22.34 1.02
C ILE A 280 -2.54 22.25 1.98
N ALA A 281 -3.78 22.40 1.49
CA ALA A 281 -4.98 22.29 2.31
C ALA A 281 -5.14 20.89 2.95
N ASP A 282 -4.78 19.81 2.23
CA ASP A 282 -4.77 18.45 2.78
C ASP A 282 -3.76 18.33 3.94
N PHE A 283 -2.58 18.95 3.84
CA PHE A 283 -1.58 18.97 4.94
C PHE A 283 -2.06 19.81 6.14
N GLU A 284 -2.68 20.95 5.90
CA GLU A 284 -3.28 21.78 6.96
C GLU A 284 -4.38 21.03 7.71
N ALA A 285 -5.26 20.35 6.97
CA ALA A 285 -6.29 19.48 7.55
C ALA A 285 -5.69 18.33 8.36
N TRP A 286 -4.64 17.67 7.83
CA TRP A 286 -3.93 16.61 8.51
C TRP A 286 -3.34 17.09 9.85
N VAL A 287 -2.64 18.21 9.85
CA VAL A 287 -2.08 18.80 11.08
C VAL A 287 -3.19 19.19 12.06
N SER A 288 -4.28 19.81 11.58
CA SER A 288 -5.44 20.20 12.41
C SER A 288 -6.12 19.00 13.07
N MET A 289 -6.12 17.82 12.43
CA MET A 289 -6.63 16.57 13.00
C MET A 289 -5.70 15.94 14.06
N GLY A 290 -4.60 16.61 14.43
CA GLY A 290 -3.60 16.06 15.36
C GLY A 290 -2.47 15.30 14.69
N ALA A 291 -2.27 15.50 13.40
CA ALA A 291 -1.24 14.85 12.58
C ALA A 291 -1.25 13.31 12.70
N PRO A 292 -2.39 12.65 12.43
CA PRO A 292 -2.51 11.21 12.51
C PRO A 292 -1.55 10.54 11.54
N ASP A 293 -0.61 9.75 12.05
CA ASP A 293 0.40 9.04 11.27
C ASP A 293 0.36 7.55 11.62
N PRO A 294 -0.16 6.70 10.73
CA PRO A 294 -0.31 5.27 10.97
C PRO A 294 1.00 4.49 10.85
N ARG A 295 2.10 5.15 10.45
CA ARG A 295 3.40 4.49 10.33
C ARG A 295 3.91 4.14 11.72
N VAL A 296 4.06 2.85 11.99
CA VAL A 296 4.59 2.35 13.26
C VAL A 296 6.07 2.77 13.36
N GLU A 297 6.53 3.10 14.56
CA GLU A 297 7.94 3.41 14.82
C GLU A 297 8.82 2.22 14.43
N ASP A 298 9.41 2.31 13.24
CA ASP A 298 10.65 1.58 12.99
C ASP A 298 11.76 2.35 13.70
N THR A 299 12.15 1.90 14.90
CA THR A 299 13.40 2.36 15.49
C THR A 299 14.51 2.17 14.46
N VAL A 300 15.36 3.18 14.26
CA VAL A 300 16.45 3.21 13.27
C VAL A 300 17.44 2.03 13.42
N ALA A 301 17.36 1.30 14.54
CA ALA A 301 18.03 0.01 14.75
C ALA A 301 17.28 -1.18 14.10
N SER A 302 15.98 -1.08 13.80
CA SER A 302 15.20 -2.15 13.18
C SER A 302 15.05 -2.02 11.66
N ALA A 303 15.43 -0.90 11.05
CA ALA A 303 15.50 -0.80 9.57
C ALA A 303 16.56 -1.74 8.95
N ARG A 304 17.32 -2.46 9.79
CA ARG A 304 18.13 -3.65 9.44
C ARG A 304 17.67 -4.93 10.12
N ALA A 305 16.73 -4.90 11.04
CA ALA A 305 16.00 -6.10 11.38
C ALA A 305 15.13 -6.42 10.16
N LYS A 306 15.54 -7.42 9.37
CA LYS A 306 14.66 -8.12 8.45
C LYS A 306 13.34 -8.27 9.20
N THR A 307 12.24 -7.71 8.69
CA THR A 307 10.90 -8.14 9.08
C THR A 307 10.83 -9.60 8.62
N THR A 308 11.43 -10.48 9.37
CA THR A 308 11.27 -11.91 9.18
C THR A 308 9.85 -12.17 9.64
N VAL A 309 8.95 -12.31 8.67
CA VAL A 309 7.64 -12.89 8.93
C VAL A 309 7.90 -14.14 9.77
N ASP A 310 7.31 -14.21 10.98
CA ASP A 310 7.33 -15.47 11.72
C ASP A 310 6.47 -16.47 10.94
N TRP A 311 7.14 -17.28 10.13
CA TRP A 311 6.50 -18.27 9.25
C TRP A 311 5.63 -19.26 10.03
N LYS A 312 5.95 -19.57 11.30
CA LYS A 312 5.15 -20.46 12.13
C LYS A 312 3.86 -19.79 12.54
N GLU A 313 3.91 -18.51 12.90
CA GLU A 313 2.73 -17.73 13.26
C GLU A 313 1.90 -17.38 12.03
N ALA A 314 2.50 -16.95 10.95
CA ALA A 314 1.82 -16.64 9.70
C ALA A 314 1.02 -17.83 9.14
N ARG A 315 1.58 -19.04 9.17
CA ARG A 315 0.86 -20.26 8.77
C ARG A 315 -0.32 -20.60 9.69
N ARG A 316 -0.39 -20.05 10.89
CA ARG A 316 -1.52 -20.22 11.81
C ARG A 316 -2.66 -19.25 11.55
N TRP A 317 -2.43 -18.23 10.75
CA TRP A 317 -3.48 -17.30 10.35
C TRP A 317 -4.61 -18.04 9.66
N TRP A 318 -5.85 -17.66 9.96
CA TRP A 318 -7.03 -18.41 9.51
C TRP A 318 -7.08 -18.65 7.99
N ALA A 319 -6.62 -17.67 7.17
CA ALA A 319 -6.66 -17.74 5.72
C ALA A 319 -5.66 -18.75 5.11
N PHE A 320 -4.61 -19.15 5.86
CA PHE A 320 -3.60 -20.11 5.43
C PHE A 320 -3.75 -21.50 6.07
N ARG A 321 -4.82 -21.70 6.84
CA ARG A 321 -5.13 -23.02 7.41
C ARG A 321 -5.89 -23.87 6.39
N PRO A 322 -5.76 -25.19 6.44
CA PRO A 322 -6.63 -26.08 5.72
C PRO A 322 -8.10 -25.76 6.02
N LEU A 323 -8.95 -25.82 5.00
CA LEU A 323 -10.37 -25.58 5.17
C LEU A 323 -10.98 -26.63 6.12
N ALA A 324 -11.66 -26.16 7.12
CA ALA A 324 -12.43 -27.00 8.04
C ALA A 324 -13.79 -26.34 8.28
N PRO A 325 -14.88 -27.13 8.39
CA PRO A 325 -16.19 -26.59 8.73
C PRO A 325 -16.11 -25.86 10.07
N PRO A 326 -16.47 -24.56 10.13
CA PRO A 326 -16.50 -23.84 11.39
C PRO A 326 -17.63 -24.37 12.29
N PRO A 327 -17.49 -24.31 13.62
CA PRO A 327 -18.58 -24.71 14.51
C PRO A 327 -19.77 -23.79 14.30
N LEU A 328 -20.94 -24.38 14.15
CA LEU A 328 -22.20 -23.64 13.96
C LEU A 328 -22.53 -22.82 15.21
N PRO A 329 -22.73 -21.51 15.10
CA PRO A 329 -23.02 -20.68 16.25
C PRO A 329 -24.40 -21.01 16.83
N ALA A 330 -24.49 -20.94 18.16
CA ALA A 330 -25.79 -21.01 18.84
C ALA A 330 -26.55 -19.69 18.65
N VAL A 331 -27.80 -19.78 18.25
CA VAL A 331 -28.71 -18.65 18.04
C VAL A 331 -29.93 -18.74 18.94
N LYS A 332 -30.46 -17.60 19.36
CA LYS A 332 -31.67 -17.51 20.21
C LYS A 332 -32.93 -17.87 19.39
N GLN A 333 -33.06 -17.35 18.19
CA GLN A 333 -34.21 -17.54 17.30
C GLN A 333 -34.03 -18.76 16.40
N LYS A 334 -34.24 -19.95 16.95
CA LYS A 334 -33.97 -21.26 16.30
C LYS A 334 -34.78 -21.53 15.02
N ARG A 335 -35.92 -20.86 14.82
CA ARG A 335 -36.87 -21.15 13.71
C ARG A 335 -36.61 -20.32 12.45
N TRP A 336 -35.81 -19.26 12.55
CA TRP A 336 -35.55 -18.38 11.41
C TRP A 336 -34.53 -18.94 10.41
N PRO A 337 -33.42 -19.57 10.87
CA PRO A 337 -32.45 -20.10 9.93
C PRO A 337 -33.01 -21.21 9.07
N ALA A 338 -32.94 -21.07 7.75
CA ALA A 338 -33.28 -22.11 6.78
C ALA A 338 -32.07 -22.99 6.45
N ASN A 339 -30.84 -22.44 6.59
CA ASN A 339 -29.60 -23.15 6.36
C ASN A 339 -28.50 -22.72 7.39
N GLU A 340 -27.33 -23.30 7.25
CA GLU A 340 -26.22 -23.02 8.19
C GLU A 340 -25.69 -21.59 8.10
N VAL A 341 -25.68 -21.00 6.90
CA VAL A 341 -25.21 -19.61 6.70
C VAL A 341 -26.08 -18.63 7.47
N ASP A 342 -27.40 -18.88 7.51
CA ASP A 342 -28.33 -18.03 8.25
C ASP A 342 -27.99 -17.94 9.73
N ARG A 343 -27.39 -18.98 10.32
CA ARG A 343 -27.01 -18.98 11.74
C ARG A 343 -25.86 -18.01 11.99
N PHE A 344 -24.89 -17.92 11.07
CA PHE A 344 -23.81 -16.95 11.16
C PHE A 344 -24.31 -15.50 10.99
N ILE A 345 -25.29 -15.31 10.11
CA ILE A 345 -25.94 -14.00 9.94
C ILE A 345 -26.72 -13.63 11.19
N LEU A 346 -27.57 -14.57 11.66
CA LEU A 346 -28.48 -14.33 12.79
C LEU A 346 -27.71 -14.03 14.09
N VAL A 347 -26.63 -14.75 14.39
CA VAL A 347 -25.84 -14.47 15.59
C VAL A 347 -25.27 -13.04 15.58
N ARG A 348 -24.89 -12.51 14.40
CA ARG A 348 -24.43 -11.11 14.27
C ARG A 348 -25.57 -10.12 14.46
N LEU A 349 -26.76 -10.40 13.94
CA LEU A 349 -27.95 -9.59 14.18
C LEU A 349 -28.31 -9.58 15.67
N GLU A 350 -28.34 -10.75 16.32
CA GLU A 350 -28.63 -10.87 17.75
C GLU A 350 -27.60 -10.13 18.63
N GLN A 351 -26.31 -10.14 18.27
CA GLN A 351 -25.26 -9.38 18.95
C GLN A 351 -25.46 -7.85 18.86
N LYS A 352 -26.12 -7.41 17.81
CA LYS A 352 -26.46 -5.99 17.58
C LYS A 352 -27.89 -5.64 18.01
N GLU A 353 -28.58 -6.58 18.68
CA GLU A 353 -30.00 -6.44 19.09
C GLU A 353 -30.97 -6.19 17.93
N LEU A 354 -30.54 -6.56 16.70
CA LEU A 354 -31.35 -6.48 15.50
C LEU A 354 -32.15 -7.77 15.27
N ARG A 355 -33.26 -7.63 14.58
CA ARG A 355 -34.09 -8.79 14.17
C ARG A 355 -34.17 -8.86 12.65
N PRO A 356 -34.20 -10.05 12.05
CA PRO A 356 -34.53 -10.21 10.65
C PRO A 356 -35.89 -9.56 10.34
N VAL A 357 -35.95 -8.91 9.17
CA VAL A 357 -37.22 -8.35 8.67
C VAL A 357 -38.12 -9.46 8.13
N ALA A 358 -39.40 -9.16 7.92
CA ALA A 358 -40.34 -10.09 7.29
C ALA A 358 -39.90 -10.46 5.86
N GLU A 359 -40.24 -11.65 5.42
CA GLU A 359 -40.00 -12.11 4.07
C GLU A 359 -40.68 -11.20 3.04
N ALA A 360 -39.99 -10.96 1.93
CA ALA A 360 -40.51 -10.14 0.85
C ALA A 360 -41.69 -10.81 0.14
N GLY A 361 -42.64 -10.04 -0.35
CA GLY A 361 -43.74 -10.58 -1.13
C GLY A 361 -43.30 -11.23 -2.43
N LYS A 362 -44.05 -12.21 -2.93
CA LYS A 362 -43.74 -13.02 -4.12
C LYS A 362 -43.30 -12.21 -5.36
N ARG A 363 -43.97 -11.08 -5.64
CA ARG A 363 -43.55 -10.20 -6.78
C ARG A 363 -42.14 -9.67 -6.61
N ALA A 364 -41.75 -9.27 -5.40
CA ALA A 364 -40.42 -8.80 -5.11
C ALA A 364 -39.38 -9.94 -5.17
N LEU A 365 -39.75 -11.13 -4.65
CA LEU A 365 -38.86 -12.31 -4.67
C LEU A 365 -38.54 -12.75 -6.09
N ILE A 366 -39.55 -12.97 -6.96
CA ILE A 366 -39.27 -13.38 -8.35
C ILE A 366 -38.50 -12.33 -9.10
N ARG A 367 -38.82 -11.04 -8.94
CA ARG A 367 -38.09 -9.97 -9.60
C ARG A 367 -36.62 -9.97 -9.19
N ARG A 368 -36.32 -10.07 -7.90
CA ARG A 368 -34.94 -10.08 -7.39
C ARG A 368 -34.17 -11.29 -7.89
N ALA A 369 -34.76 -12.51 -7.74
CA ALA A 369 -34.11 -13.74 -8.17
C ALA A 369 -33.83 -13.75 -9.67
N THR A 370 -34.77 -13.30 -10.52
CA THR A 370 -34.57 -13.30 -11.98
C THR A 370 -33.46 -12.30 -12.36
N PHE A 371 -33.46 -11.07 -11.85
CA PHE A 371 -32.38 -10.12 -12.10
C PHE A 371 -31.02 -10.58 -11.58
N ASP A 372 -30.98 -11.22 -10.42
CA ASP A 372 -29.72 -11.71 -9.85
C ASP A 372 -29.14 -12.86 -10.68
N LEU A 373 -29.97 -13.84 -11.01
CA LEU A 373 -29.52 -15.07 -11.64
C LEU A 373 -29.37 -14.96 -13.15
N THR A 374 -30.19 -14.17 -13.84
CA THR A 374 -30.19 -14.08 -15.31
C THR A 374 -29.86 -12.67 -15.84
N GLY A 375 -29.90 -11.66 -14.97
CA GLY A 375 -29.74 -10.26 -15.42
C GLY A 375 -30.95 -9.66 -16.11
N LEU A 376 -32.03 -10.43 -16.30
CA LEU A 376 -33.23 -10.06 -17.05
C LEU A 376 -34.45 -9.91 -16.11
N PRO A 377 -35.48 -9.16 -16.48
CA PRO A 377 -36.73 -9.12 -15.72
C PRO A 377 -37.53 -10.43 -15.94
N PRO A 378 -38.33 -10.86 -14.95
CA PRO A 378 -39.25 -11.96 -15.17
C PRO A 378 -40.35 -11.57 -16.16
N THR A 379 -40.82 -12.51 -16.98
CA THR A 379 -41.96 -12.29 -17.87
C THR A 379 -43.27 -12.17 -17.09
N PRO A 380 -44.33 -11.55 -17.64
CA PRO A 380 -45.62 -11.47 -17.02
C PRO A 380 -46.23 -12.86 -16.68
N ASP A 381 -46.00 -13.85 -17.55
CA ASP A 381 -46.47 -15.21 -17.36
C ASP A 381 -45.75 -15.90 -16.21
N GLU A 382 -44.46 -15.77 -16.06
CA GLU A 382 -43.66 -16.27 -14.96
C GLU A 382 -44.12 -15.66 -13.61
N VAL A 383 -44.38 -14.36 -13.59
CA VAL A 383 -44.91 -13.69 -12.40
C VAL A 383 -46.29 -14.27 -12.06
N THR A 384 -47.18 -14.44 -13.04
CA THR A 384 -48.52 -14.96 -12.83
C THR A 384 -48.50 -16.39 -12.34
N ALA A 385 -47.69 -17.26 -12.94
CA ALA A 385 -47.50 -18.63 -12.54
C ALA A 385 -46.98 -18.74 -11.07
N PHE A 386 -45.97 -17.96 -10.72
CA PHE A 386 -45.42 -17.93 -9.35
C PHE A 386 -46.45 -17.42 -8.31
N LEU A 387 -47.27 -16.42 -8.66
CA LEU A 387 -48.30 -15.92 -7.77
C LEU A 387 -49.39 -16.96 -7.53
N ALA A 388 -49.72 -17.75 -8.56
CA ALA A 388 -50.72 -18.81 -8.50
C ALA A 388 -50.26 -20.07 -7.73
N ASP A 389 -48.95 -20.36 -7.75
CA ASP A 389 -48.38 -21.51 -7.03
C ASP A 389 -48.47 -21.30 -5.51
N LYS A 390 -49.21 -22.19 -4.82
CA LYS A 390 -49.40 -22.15 -3.36
C LYS A 390 -48.57 -23.18 -2.61
N SER A 391 -47.69 -23.91 -3.30
CA SER A 391 -46.83 -24.90 -2.67
C SER A 391 -45.74 -24.23 -1.80
N SER A 392 -45.29 -24.94 -0.78
CA SER A 392 -44.27 -24.49 0.15
C SER A 392 -42.89 -24.30 -0.53
N ASP A 393 -42.66 -24.98 -1.66
CA ASP A 393 -41.44 -24.96 -2.45
C ASP A 393 -41.52 -24.05 -3.72
N ALA A 394 -42.61 -23.25 -3.82
CA ALA A 394 -42.86 -22.40 -4.98
C ALA A 394 -41.66 -21.51 -5.36
N PHE A 395 -40.97 -20.92 -4.37
CA PHE A 395 -39.81 -20.09 -4.61
C PHE A 395 -38.57 -20.90 -5.03
N ALA A 396 -38.36 -22.07 -4.42
CA ALA A 396 -37.30 -23.00 -4.81
C ALA A 396 -37.41 -23.39 -6.28
N LYS A 397 -38.64 -23.75 -6.75
CA LYS A 397 -38.89 -24.04 -8.18
C LYS A 397 -38.54 -22.88 -9.12
N VAL A 398 -38.79 -21.65 -8.70
CA VAL A 398 -38.37 -20.46 -9.47
C VAL A 398 -36.85 -20.40 -9.54
N VAL A 399 -36.15 -20.58 -8.42
CA VAL A 399 -34.69 -20.56 -8.36
C VAL A 399 -34.07 -21.66 -9.24
N ASP A 400 -34.56 -22.90 -9.09
CA ASP A 400 -34.10 -24.06 -9.87
C ASP A 400 -34.24 -23.83 -11.38
N ARG A 401 -35.40 -23.28 -11.79
CA ARG A 401 -35.62 -22.93 -13.20
C ARG A 401 -34.64 -21.86 -13.70
N LEU A 402 -34.36 -20.83 -12.90
CA LEU A 402 -33.45 -19.76 -13.27
C LEU A 402 -32.01 -20.26 -13.34
N LEU A 403 -31.59 -21.12 -12.43
CA LEU A 403 -30.26 -21.76 -12.47
C LEU A 403 -30.08 -22.69 -13.66
N ALA A 404 -31.17 -23.30 -14.16
CA ALA A 404 -31.14 -24.11 -15.38
C ALA A 404 -31.24 -23.30 -16.68
N SER A 405 -31.42 -21.98 -16.60
CA SER A 405 -31.44 -21.11 -17.76
C SER A 405 -30.03 -20.88 -18.34
N PRO A 406 -29.84 -20.89 -19.67
CA PRO A 406 -28.59 -20.49 -20.29
C PRO A 406 -28.14 -19.08 -19.88
N ASP A 407 -29.08 -18.18 -19.62
CA ASP A 407 -28.81 -16.80 -19.21
C ASP A 407 -28.06 -16.72 -17.87
N TYR A 408 -28.14 -17.78 -17.02
CA TYR A 408 -27.39 -17.86 -15.77
C TYR A 408 -25.88 -17.80 -16.04
N GLY A 409 -25.39 -18.62 -16.95
CA GLY A 409 -23.96 -18.62 -17.32
C GLY A 409 -23.53 -17.31 -17.94
N GLU A 410 -24.37 -16.69 -18.79
CA GLU A 410 -24.06 -15.37 -19.38
C GLU A 410 -23.97 -14.30 -18.28
N ARG A 411 -24.89 -14.29 -17.33
CA ARG A 411 -24.92 -13.33 -16.23
C ARG A 411 -23.75 -13.53 -15.27
N TRP A 412 -23.49 -14.73 -14.81
CA TRP A 412 -22.47 -15.02 -13.80
C TRP A 412 -21.08 -15.17 -14.41
N GLY A 413 -20.97 -15.68 -15.63
CA GLY A 413 -19.72 -15.66 -16.39
C GLY A 413 -19.16 -14.26 -16.58
N ARG A 414 -20.02 -13.23 -16.72
CA ARG A 414 -19.60 -11.84 -16.77
C ARG A 414 -18.81 -11.41 -15.53
N HIS A 415 -19.24 -11.81 -14.33
CA HIS A 415 -18.50 -11.48 -13.11
C HIS A 415 -17.10 -12.09 -13.10
N TRP A 416 -16.97 -13.35 -13.58
CA TRP A 416 -15.67 -13.99 -13.73
C TRP A 416 -14.81 -13.30 -14.77
N LEU A 417 -15.36 -12.99 -15.94
CA LEU A 417 -14.66 -12.32 -17.02
C LEU A 417 -14.10 -10.94 -16.59
N ASP A 418 -14.83 -10.20 -15.75
CA ASP A 418 -14.36 -8.94 -15.17
C ASP A 418 -13.16 -9.16 -14.23
N VAL A 419 -13.21 -10.19 -13.36
CA VAL A 419 -12.13 -10.54 -12.43
C VAL A 419 -10.85 -10.93 -13.19
N VAL A 420 -10.98 -11.70 -14.27
CA VAL A 420 -9.83 -12.16 -15.06
C VAL A 420 -9.44 -11.22 -16.20
N ARG A 421 -9.94 -9.99 -16.17
CA ARG A 421 -9.61 -8.92 -17.13
C ARG A 421 -9.82 -9.30 -18.60
N TYR A 422 -10.87 -10.08 -18.89
CA TYR A 422 -11.19 -10.53 -20.25
C TYR A 422 -11.32 -9.36 -21.24
N ALA A 423 -10.70 -9.52 -22.41
CA ALA A 423 -10.88 -8.64 -23.55
C ALA A 423 -10.85 -9.44 -24.86
N ASP A 424 -11.56 -8.96 -25.87
CA ASP A 424 -11.50 -9.50 -27.25
C ASP A 424 -10.34 -8.90 -28.06
N THR A 425 -9.39 -8.23 -27.39
CA THR A 425 -8.24 -7.54 -27.97
C THR A 425 -6.96 -7.87 -27.21
N ALA A 426 -5.81 -7.48 -27.75
CA ALA A 426 -4.50 -7.67 -27.15
C ALA A 426 -4.31 -6.86 -25.85
N GLY A 427 -5.14 -5.85 -25.60
CA GLY A 427 -5.06 -4.97 -24.43
C GLY A 427 -3.95 -3.93 -24.51
N ASP A 428 -3.79 -3.14 -23.43
CA ASP A 428 -2.86 -2.03 -23.32
C ASP A 428 -3.06 -0.96 -24.41
N ASN A 429 -1.97 -0.45 -24.99
CA ASN A 429 -2.00 0.52 -26.09
C ASN A 429 -2.24 -0.13 -27.47
N SER A 430 -2.36 -1.47 -27.51
CA SER A 430 -2.59 -2.23 -28.73
C SER A 430 -3.98 -2.85 -28.68
N ASP A 431 -4.94 -2.14 -29.21
CA ASP A 431 -6.34 -2.60 -29.26
C ASP A 431 -6.60 -3.54 -30.47
N PHE A 432 -5.61 -4.36 -30.81
CA PHE A 432 -5.69 -5.28 -31.94
C PHE A 432 -6.61 -6.46 -31.62
N PRO A 433 -7.58 -6.80 -32.51
CA PRO A 433 -8.56 -7.84 -32.24
C PRO A 433 -7.97 -9.24 -32.11
N VAL A 434 -8.51 -10.03 -31.20
CA VAL A 434 -8.21 -11.45 -30.99
C VAL A 434 -9.47 -12.27 -31.21
N PRO A 435 -9.80 -12.60 -32.49
CA PRO A 435 -11.07 -13.24 -32.85
C PRO A 435 -11.35 -14.56 -32.13
N GLN A 436 -10.29 -15.27 -31.65
CA GLN A 436 -10.44 -16.57 -31.03
C GLN A 436 -10.82 -16.48 -29.53
N MET A 437 -10.76 -15.27 -28.91
CA MET A 437 -11.05 -15.11 -27.47
C MET A 437 -12.47 -15.47 -27.07
N PHE A 438 -13.44 -15.38 -27.99
CA PHE A 438 -14.81 -15.80 -27.73
C PHE A 438 -14.91 -17.25 -27.23
N ARG A 439 -13.97 -18.14 -27.59
CA ARG A 439 -13.95 -19.53 -27.15
C ARG A 439 -13.78 -19.64 -25.63
N TYR A 440 -12.84 -18.89 -25.08
CA TYR A 440 -12.65 -18.84 -23.62
C TYR A 440 -13.86 -18.23 -22.92
N ARG A 441 -14.43 -17.13 -23.44
CA ARG A 441 -15.67 -16.56 -22.90
C ARG A 441 -16.80 -17.59 -22.88
N ASN A 442 -17.01 -18.28 -23.98
CA ASN A 442 -18.06 -19.30 -24.07
C ASN A 442 -17.79 -20.47 -23.13
N TRP A 443 -16.52 -20.91 -23.01
CA TRP A 443 -16.14 -21.92 -22.03
C TRP A 443 -16.50 -21.49 -20.60
N VAL A 444 -16.25 -20.23 -20.22
CA VAL A 444 -16.64 -19.69 -18.89
C VAL A 444 -18.16 -19.74 -18.71
N ILE A 445 -18.93 -19.30 -19.71
CA ILE A 445 -20.40 -19.35 -19.68
C ILE A 445 -20.89 -20.78 -19.49
N ASP A 446 -20.36 -21.72 -20.27
CA ASP A 446 -20.70 -23.13 -20.18
C ASP A 446 -20.30 -23.78 -18.87
N ALA A 447 -19.15 -23.37 -18.28
CA ALA A 447 -18.69 -23.84 -16.98
C ALA A 447 -19.69 -23.46 -15.87
N PHE A 448 -20.22 -22.23 -15.87
CA PHE A 448 -21.26 -21.81 -14.93
C PHE A 448 -22.57 -22.57 -15.18
N ASN A 449 -23.01 -22.74 -16.44
CA ASN A 449 -24.27 -23.42 -16.76
C ASN A 449 -24.25 -24.91 -16.40
N ARG A 450 -23.09 -25.57 -16.44
CA ARG A 450 -22.92 -26.98 -16.04
C ARG A 450 -22.53 -27.17 -14.58
N ASP A 451 -22.50 -26.08 -13.80
CA ASP A 451 -22.08 -26.05 -12.40
C ASP A 451 -20.74 -26.78 -12.18
N LEU A 452 -19.73 -26.41 -13.01
CA LEU A 452 -18.40 -27.02 -12.95
C LEU A 452 -17.80 -26.81 -11.54
N PRO A 453 -17.36 -27.89 -10.83
CA PRO A 453 -16.72 -27.75 -9.53
C PRO A 453 -15.56 -26.75 -9.54
N TYR A 454 -15.49 -25.87 -8.54
CA TYR A 454 -14.55 -24.76 -8.53
C TYR A 454 -13.09 -25.19 -8.62
N ASP A 455 -12.72 -26.29 -7.97
CA ASP A 455 -11.35 -26.82 -8.04
C ASP A 455 -11.01 -27.31 -9.46
N GLN A 456 -11.97 -27.89 -10.17
CA GLN A 456 -11.81 -28.26 -11.59
C GLN A 456 -11.76 -27.02 -12.48
N PHE A 457 -12.63 -26.04 -12.24
CA PHE A 457 -12.65 -24.77 -12.95
C PHE A 457 -11.30 -24.05 -12.84
N VAL A 458 -10.65 -24.08 -11.68
CA VAL A 458 -9.29 -23.51 -11.48
C VAL A 458 -8.24 -24.34 -12.22
N ARG A 459 -8.26 -25.67 -12.09
CA ARG A 459 -7.27 -26.56 -12.72
C ARG A 459 -7.27 -26.47 -14.24
N GLU A 460 -8.46 -26.43 -14.84
CA GLU A 460 -8.58 -26.34 -16.29
C GLU A 460 -8.02 -25.00 -16.82
N GLN A 461 -8.21 -23.89 -16.11
CA GLN A 461 -7.69 -22.60 -16.51
C GLN A 461 -6.16 -22.45 -16.34
N LEU A 462 -5.58 -23.13 -15.36
CA LEU A 462 -4.14 -22.99 -15.03
C LEU A 462 -3.27 -24.07 -15.69
N ALA A 463 -3.83 -25.23 -16.00
CA ALA A 463 -3.10 -26.40 -16.48
C ALA A 463 -3.90 -27.24 -17.47
N GLY A 464 -4.90 -26.67 -18.13
CA GLY A 464 -5.77 -27.40 -19.05
C GLY A 464 -5.02 -28.05 -20.23
N ASP A 465 -3.94 -27.42 -20.68
CA ASP A 465 -3.05 -27.96 -21.71
C ASP A 465 -2.35 -29.27 -21.29
N LEU A 466 -2.25 -29.55 -19.98
CA LEU A 466 -1.64 -30.74 -19.39
C LEU A 466 -2.67 -31.76 -18.91
N LEU A 467 -3.96 -31.43 -18.89
CA LEU A 467 -5.02 -32.33 -18.45
C LEU A 467 -5.47 -33.25 -19.56
N PRO A 468 -5.44 -34.58 -19.36
CA PRO A 468 -5.99 -35.48 -20.34
C PRO A 468 -7.51 -35.40 -20.39
N GLY A 469 -8.11 -35.23 -21.57
CA GLY A 469 -9.55 -35.37 -21.77
C GLY A 469 -9.91 -36.84 -22.06
N GLN A 470 -11.11 -37.26 -21.67
CA GLN A 470 -11.65 -38.58 -22.03
C GLN A 470 -12.14 -38.60 -23.49
N THR A 471 -12.44 -37.43 -24.04
CA THR A 471 -12.89 -37.23 -25.41
C THR A 471 -12.11 -36.07 -26.03
N THR A 472 -12.07 -36.03 -27.36
CA THR A 472 -11.51 -34.92 -28.13
C THR A 472 -12.13 -33.58 -27.74
N LYS A 473 -13.44 -33.57 -27.52
CA LYS A 473 -14.17 -32.38 -27.10
C LYS A 473 -13.64 -31.88 -25.76
N GLU A 474 -13.53 -32.77 -24.79
CA GLU A 474 -13.02 -32.42 -23.43
C GLU A 474 -11.57 -31.93 -23.50
N THR A 475 -10.71 -32.59 -24.27
CA THR A 475 -9.34 -32.12 -24.51
C THR A 475 -9.31 -30.68 -25.07
N HIS A 476 -10.21 -30.40 -26.03
CA HIS A 476 -10.32 -29.06 -26.59
C HIS A 476 -10.85 -28.04 -25.56
N GLU A 477 -11.84 -28.43 -24.73
CA GLU A 477 -12.36 -27.57 -23.65
C GLU A 477 -11.28 -27.23 -22.64
N HIS A 478 -10.45 -28.21 -22.22
CA HIS A 478 -9.30 -27.98 -21.33
C HIS A 478 -8.28 -27.01 -21.95
N LEU A 479 -7.94 -27.18 -23.22
CA LEU A 479 -7.06 -26.25 -23.94
C LEU A 479 -7.67 -24.83 -23.99
N ILE A 480 -8.95 -24.71 -24.34
CA ILE A 480 -9.65 -23.43 -24.42
C ILE A 480 -9.68 -22.72 -23.06
N ALA A 481 -9.81 -23.47 -21.97
CA ALA A 481 -9.79 -22.92 -20.61
C ALA A 481 -8.50 -22.16 -20.28
N THR A 482 -7.35 -22.59 -20.82
CA THR A 482 -6.07 -21.89 -20.65
C THR A 482 -6.03 -20.51 -21.34
N GLY A 483 -7.10 -20.15 -22.06
CA GLY A 483 -7.36 -18.79 -22.52
C GLY A 483 -7.26 -17.75 -21.39
N TYR A 484 -7.48 -18.17 -20.13
CA TYR A 484 -7.19 -17.36 -18.95
C TYR A 484 -5.75 -16.83 -18.92
N ILE A 485 -4.77 -17.71 -19.10
CA ILE A 485 -3.34 -17.33 -19.11
C ILE A 485 -3.03 -16.57 -20.41
N ALA A 486 -3.55 -17.08 -21.55
CA ALA A 486 -3.34 -16.46 -22.85
C ALA A 486 -3.85 -15.02 -22.91
N ASN A 487 -4.93 -14.69 -22.19
CA ASN A 487 -5.53 -13.36 -22.08
C ASN A 487 -4.67 -12.36 -21.26
N ALA A 488 -3.48 -12.72 -20.84
CA ALA A 488 -2.56 -11.79 -20.21
C ALA A 488 -2.26 -10.62 -21.17
N ARG A 489 -2.23 -9.43 -20.60
CA ARG A 489 -2.04 -8.17 -21.33
C ARG A 489 -0.76 -8.19 -22.15
N ARG A 490 -0.85 -7.73 -23.41
CA ARG A 490 0.29 -7.54 -24.29
C ARG A 490 0.65 -6.07 -24.32
N PHE A 491 1.89 -5.78 -24.04
CA PHE A 491 2.38 -4.41 -24.05
C PHE A 491 2.75 -4.03 -25.49
N GLY A 492 2.02 -3.09 -26.07
CA GLY A 492 2.27 -2.53 -27.39
C GLY A 492 3.55 -1.70 -27.41
N SER A 493 4.71 -2.35 -27.41
CA SER A 493 5.97 -1.67 -27.47
C SER A 493 6.57 -1.71 -28.88
N ARG A 494 7.31 -0.66 -29.24
CA ARG A 494 8.14 -0.62 -30.45
C ARG A 494 9.46 -1.40 -30.28
N VAL A 495 9.60 -2.16 -29.22
CA VAL A 495 10.81 -2.91 -28.90
C VAL A 495 10.87 -4.12 -29.83
N GLU A 496 12.00 -4.27 -30.51
CA GLU A 496 12.26 -5.42 -31.38
C GLU A 496 12.15 -6.74 -30.60
N ASP A 497 12.55 -6.73 -29.34
CA ASP A 497 12.38 -7.85 -28.41
C ASP A 497 11.17 -7.58 -27.50
N TYR A 498 10.10 -8.32 -27.70
CA TYR A 498 8.90 -8.21 -26.86
C TYR A 498 9.23 -8.51 -25.38
N PRO A 499 8.86 -7.63 -24.45
CA PRO A 499 9.17 -7.83 -23.04
C PRO A 499 8.23 -8.86 -22.38
N GLN A 500 8.44 -10.15 -22.68
CA GLN A 500 7.62 -11.26 -22.17
C GLN A 500 7.47 -11.23 -20.65
N HIS A 501 8.48 -10.74 -19.92
CA HIS A 501 8.42 -10.61 -18.47
C HIS A 501 7.21 -9.78 -17.99
N LEU A 502 6.79 -8.74 -18.73
CA LEU A 502 5.63 -7.92 -18.36
C LEU A 502 4.32 -8.71 -18.50
N THR A 503 4.22 -9.58 -19.50
CA THR A 503 3.07 -10.48 -19.66
C THR A 503 3.00 -11.52 -18.53
N ILE A 504 4.14 -12.07 -18.14
CA ILE A 504 4.23 -13.01 -17.02
C ILE A 504 3.84 -12.31 -15.71
N GLU A 505 4.33 -11.10 -15.48
CA GLU A 505 3.98 -10.29 -14.30
C GLU A 505 2.48 -10.01 -14.21
N ASP A 506 1.85 -9.66 -15.33
CA ASP A 506 0.40 -9.46 -15.41
C ASP A 506 -0.36 -10.75 -15.11
N THR A 507 0.13 -11.90 -15.61
CA THR A 507 -0.44 -13.22 -15.31
C THR A 507 -0.37 -13.51 -13.81
N ILE A 508 0.79 -13.30 -13.16
CA ILE A 508 0.99 -13.58 -11.73
C ILE A 508 0.16 -12.63 -10.86
N ASP A 509 0.10 -11.33 -11.20
CA ASP A 509 -0.70 -10.36 -10.45
C ASP A 509 -2.18 -10.75 -10.48
N ASN A 510 -2.71 -11.08 -11.67
CA ASN A 510 -4.09 -11.51 -11.79
C ASN A 510 -4.35 -12.86 -11.09
N LEU A 511 -3.45 -13.84 -11.21
CA LEU A 511 -3.55 -15.11 -10.51
C LEU A 511 -3.65 -14.92 -9.00
N GLY A 512 -2.77 -14.09 -8.44
CA GLY A 512 -2.82 -13.79 -7.00
C GLY A 512 -4.15 -13.19 -6.56
N ARG A 513 -4.65 -12.22 -7.31
CA ARG A 513 -5.91 -11.51 -7.00
C ARG A 513 -7.14 -12.37 -7.25
N ALA A 514 -7.21 -13.04 -8.40
CA ALA A 514 -8.40 -13.77 -8.82
C ALA A 514 -8.62 -15.06 -8.05
N PHE A 515 -7.57 -15.84 -7.80
CA PHE A 515 -7.70 -17.17 -7.17
C PHE A 515 -7.34 -17.18 -5.69
N LEU A 516 -6.40 -16.34 -5.26
CA LEU A 516 -5.87 -16.36 -3.88
C LEU A 516 -6.32 -15.18 -3.03
N GLY A 517 -6.81 -14.10 -3.65
CA GLY A 517 -7.11 -12.86 -2.94
C GLY A 517 -5.87 -12.16 -2.36
N LEU A 518 -4.67 -12.42 -2.94
CA LEU A 518 -3.38 -11.95 -2.45
C LEU A 518 -2.68 -11.07 -3.48
N THR A 519 -1.89 -10.11 -2.99
CA THR A 519 -1.07 -9.22 -3.83
C THR A 519 0.34 -9.79 -4.04
N ILE A 520 0.44 -10.96 -4.67
CA ILE A 520 1.70 -11.70 -4.87
C ILE A 520 2.77 -10.84 -5.56
N ASN A 521 2.37 -9.92 -6.43
CA ASN A 521 3.28 -9.07 -7.20
C ASN A 521 4.19 -8.20 -6.31
N CYS A 522 3.81 -7.92 -5.05
CA CYS A 522 4.68 -7.25 -4.09
C CYS A 522 5.97 -8.04 -3.82
N ALA A 523 5.92 -9.38 -3.92
CA ALA A 523 7.06 -10.25 -3.68
C ALA A 523 8.08 -10.29 -4.84
N ARG A 524 7.82 -9.63 -5.96
CA ARG A 524 8.74 -9.50 -7.09
C ARG A 524 10.09 -8.86 -6.70
N CYS A 525 10.06 -7.84 -5.84
CA CYS A 525 11.24 -7.03 -5.50
C CYS A 525 11.82 -7.33 -4.12
N HIS A 526 10.99 -7.78 -3.18
CA HIS A 526 11.33 -8.09 -1.79
C HIS A 526 10.27 -9.02 -1.21
N ASP A 527 10.56 -9.73 -0.13
CA ASP A 527 9.57 -10.57 0.55
C ASP A 527 8.32 -9.75 0.88
N HIS A 528 7.13 -10.35 0.72
CA HIS A 528 5.87 -9.65 0.95
C HIS A 528 5.81 -9.10 2.38
N LYS A 529 5.34 -7.85 2.53
CA LYS A 529 5.41 -7.14 3.81
C LYS A 529 4.50 -7.76 4.88
N PHE A 530 3.34 -8.27 4.49
CA PHE A 530 2.29 -8.70 5.41
C PHE A 530 1.99 -10.20 5.33
N ASP A 531 2.08 -10.76 4.12
CA ASP A 531 1.72 -12.15 3.85
C ASP A 531 2.97 -13.05 3.78
N PRO A 532 2.86 -14.34 4.14
CA PRO A 532 3.99 -15.27 4.13
C PRO A 532 4.38 -15.69 2.71
N ILE A 533 4.74 -14.74 1.86
CA ILE A 533 5.15 -14.94 0.47
C ILE A 533 6.54 -14.35 0.30
N THR A 534 7.51 -15.20 -0.05
CA THR A 534 8.89 -14.77 -0.31
C THR A 534 9.07 -14.32 -1.76
N THR A 535 10.16 -13.59 -2.01
CA THR A 535 10.63 -13.32 -3.37
C THR A 535 10.91 -14.63 -4.12
N ALA A 536 11.41 -15.66 -3.44
CA ALA A 536 11.63 -16.98 -4.04
C ALA A 536 10.32 -17.63 -4.50
N ASP A 537 9.22 -17.51 -3.71
CA ASP A 537 7.90 -18.02 -4.11
C ASP A 537 7.39 -17.32 -5.37
N TYR A 538 7.60 -16.00 -5.48
CA TYR A 538 7.24 -15.26 -6.70
C TYR A 538 7.97 -15.79 -7.92
N TYR A 539 9.29 -15.98 -7.84
CA TYR A 539 10.07 -16.48 -8.98
C TYR A 539 9.88 -17.97 -9.25
N ALA A 540 9.44 -18.76 -8.28
CA ALA A 540 8.98 -20.13 -8.53
C ALA A 540 7.74 -20.13 -9.45
N ILE A 541 6.75 -19.28 -9.17
CA ILE A 541 5.58 -19.09 -10.05
C ILE A 541 6.01 -18.47 -11.39
N TYR A 542 6.93 -17.51 -11.38
CA TYR A 542 7.45 -16.89 -12.58
C TYR A 542 8.10 -17.92 -13.51
N GLY A 543 8.87 -18.89 -12.97
CA GLY A 543 9.49 -19.97 -13.74
C GLY A 543 8.48 -20.85 -14.48
N ILE A 544 7.32 -21.13 -13.86
CA ILE A 544 6.23 -21.87 -14.51
C ILE A 544 5.75 -21.12 -15.75
N PHE A 545 5.44 -19.84 -15.63
CA PHE A 545 4.93 -19.03 -16.75
C PHE A 545 6.02 -18.66 -17.75
N HIS A 546 7.28 -18.60 -17.34
CA HIS A 546 8.41 -18.45 -18.25
C HIS A 546 8.59 -19.67 -19.15
N SER A 547 8.27 -20.86 -18.66
CA SER A 547 8.27 -22.12 -19.40
C SER A 547 6.96 -22.38 -20.15
N THR A 548 6.08 -21.38 -20.24
CA THR A 548 4.81 -21.46 -20.96
C THR A 548 4.90 -20.67 -22.27
N ARG A 549 4.50 -21.29 -23.37
CA ARG A 549 4.40 -20.63 -24.68
C ARG A 549 3.07 -19.91 -24.80
N TYR A 550 3.12 -18.58 -24.83
CA TYR A 550 1.95 -17.72 -25.01
C TYR A 550 1.65 -17.51 -26.49
N PRO A 551 0.38 -17.49 -26.90
CA PRO A 551 0.02 -17.09 -28.25
C PRO A 551 0.33 -15.61 -28.47
N TRP A 552 0.76 -15.24 -29.67
CA TRP A 552 0.92 -13.85 -30.05
C TRP A 552 -0.34 -13.35 -30.76
N PRO A 553 -1.03 -12.32 -30.25
CA PRO A 553 -2.31 -11.87 -30.79
C PRO A 553 -2.16 -11.06 -32.09
N GLY A 554 -0.97 -10.56 -32.38
CA GLY A 554 -0.75 -9.44 -33.26
C GLY A 554 -0.89 -8.12 -32.53
N ILE A 555 -0.30 -7.08 -33.09
CA ILE A 555 -0.41 -5.69 -32.65
C ILE A 555 -0.58 -4.79 -33.87
N GLU A 556 -0.93 -3.54 -33.71
CA GLU A 556 -1.15 -2.60 -34.84
C GLU A 556 0.05 -2.49 -35.78
N LEU A 557 1.28 -2.61 -35.26
CA LEU A 557 2.52 -2.56 -36.04
C LEU A 557 2.86 -3.90 -36.70
N GLU A 558 2.40 -5.02 -36.15
CA GLU A 558 2.59 -6.37 -36.67
C GLU A 558 1.28 -7.16 -36.53
N GLN A 559 0.39 -7.01 -37.52
CA GLN A 559 -0.97 -7.56 -37.52
C GLN A 559 -1.01 -9.07 -37.79
N LYS A 560 0.02 -9.81 -37.35
CA LYS A 560 0.15 -11.24 -37.59
C LYS A 560 0.06 -12.03 -36.29
N GLN A 561 -0.99 -12.84 -36.16
CA GLN A 561 -1.11 -13.81 -35.10
C GLN A 561 -0.11 -14.95 -35.27
N ARG A 562 0.46 -15.40 -34.12
CA ARG A 562 1.42 -16.53 -34.07
C ARG A 562 1.10 -17.41 -32.87
N ASP A 563 1.56 -18.64 -32.89
CA ASP A 563 1.55 -19.59 -31.76
C ASP A 563 0.16 -19.91 -31.21
N LEU A 564 -0.89 -19.75 -32.04
CA LEU A 564 -2.22 -20.25 -31.73
C LEU A 564 -2.21 -21.77 -31.62
N VAL A 565 -2.91 -22.32 -30.65
CA VAL A 565 -2.97 -23.77 -30.40
C VAL A 565 -4.00 -24.42 -31.33
N PRO A 566 -3.64 -25.41 -32.15
CA PRO A 566 -4.59 -26.14 -33.00
C PRO A 566 -5.50 -27.03 -32.15
N LEU A 567 -6.81 -26.99 -32.46
CA LEU A 567 -7.81 -27.86 -31.86
C LEU A 567 -7.94 -29.13 -32.68
N VAL A 568 -7.06 -30.08 -32.47
CA VAL A 568 -6.97 -31.35 -33.17
C VAL A 568 -6.77 -32.51 -32.18
N GLU A 569 -7.00 -33.74 -32.64
CA GLU A 569 -6.64 -34.92 -31.87
C GLU A 569 -5.14 -34.89 -31.48
N PRO A 570 -4.75 -35.29 -30.26
CA PRO A 570 -3.35 -35.25 -29.79
C PRO A 570 -2.36 -35.90 -30.77
N GLY A 571 -2.73 -37.00 -31.40
CA GLY A 571 -1.92 -37.68 -32.42
C GLY A 571 -1.87 -37.02 -33.80
N GLN A 572 -2.51 -35.86 -33.98
CA GLN A 572 -2.57 -35.13 -35.28
C GLN A 572 -1.82 -33.79 -35.21
N LEU A 573 -1.17 -33.47 -34.09
CA LEU A 573 -0.45 -32.20 -33.92
C LEU A 573 0.59 -31.99 -35.03
N ASP A 574 1.44 -32.97 -35.29
CA ASP A 574 2.46 -32.89 -36.35
C ASP A 574 1.86 -32.61 -37.74
N LYS A 575 0.70 -33.22 -38.03
CA LYS A 575 -0.02 -32.98 -39.29
C LYS A 575 -0.60 -31.57 -39.36
N ALA A 576 -1.13 -31.08 -38.25
CA ALA A 576 -1.64 -29.73 -38.13
C ALA A 576 -0.53 -28.67 -38.32
N GLU A 577 0.64 -28.91 -37.71
CA GLU A 577 1.82 -28.04 -37.87
C GLU A 577 2.34 -28.04 -39.34
N ALA A 578 2.43 -29.20 -39.95
CA ALA A 578 2.79 -29.32 -41.37
C ALA A 578 1.79 -28.61 -42.30
N ALA A 579 0.48 -28.75 -42.04
CA ALA A 579 -0.56 -28.06 -42.76
C ALA A 579 -0.48 -26.53 -42.57
N ARG A 580 -0.23 -26.06 -41.36
CA ARG A 580 -0.02 -24.63 -41.09
C ARG A 580 1.20 -24.08 -41.82
N LYS A 581 2.31 -24.77 -41.79
CA LYS A 581 3.53 -24.38 -42.51
C LYS A 581 3.25 -24.27 -44.01
N THR A 582 2.55 -25.26 -44.58
CA THR A 582 2.16 -25.26 -46.01
C THR A 582 1.29 -24.08 -46.35
N TYR A 583 0.28 -23.78 -45.52
CA TYR A 583 -0.61 -22.62 -45.69
C TYR A 583 0.17 -21.30 -45.63
N ASP A 584 1.03 -21.13 -44.64
CA ASP A 584 1.84 -19.91 -44.44
C ASP A 584 2.80 -19.70 -45.63
N ASP A 585 3.41 -20.77 -46.15
CA ASP A 585 4.30 -20.69 -47.29
C ASP A 585 3.53 -20.34 -48.58
N GLN A 586 2.36 -20.91 -48.78
CA GLN A 586 1.48 -20.55 -49.91
C GLN A 586 1.03 -19.09 -49.82
N LYS A 587 0.53 -18.65 -48.68
CA LYS A 587 0.11 -17.28 -48.43
C LYS A 587 1.26 -16.29 -48.72
N ARG A 588 2.43 -16.55 -48.17
CA ARG A 588 3.63 -15.70 -48.33
C ARG A 588 4.06 -15.61 -49.81
N ARG A 589 3.96 -16.71 -50.57
CA ARG A 589 4.26 -16.72 -52.01
C ARG A 589 3.26 -15.85 -52.80
N LEU A 590 1.96 -15.97 -52.51
CA LEU A 590 0.91 -15.17 -53.15
C LEU A 590 1.04 -13.68 -52.77
N GLU A 591 1.27 -13.34 -51.54
CA GLU A 591 1.51 -11.95 -51.08
C GLU A 591 2.69 -11.32 -51.85
N LYS A 592 3.82 -12.05 -51.97
CA LYS A 592 4.99 -11.61 -52.72
C LYS A 592 4.65 -11.45 -54.24
N THR A 593 3.82 -12.33 -54.77
CA THR A 593 3.40 -12.24 -56.20
C THR A 593 2.54 -11.02 -56.42
N VAL A 594 1.52 -10.78 -55.59
CA VAL A 594 0.68 -9.58 -55.64
C VAL A 594 1.53 -8.31 -55.55
N GLN A 595 2.47 -8.26 -54.57
CA GLN A 595 3.34 -7.10 -54.41
C GLN A 595 4.22 -6.85 -55.62
N LYS A 596 4.84 -7.89 -56.21
CA LYS A 596 5.66 -7.77 -57.42
C LYS A 596 4.84 -7.25 -58.63
N LEU A 597 3.61 -7.75 -58.79
CA LEU A 597 2.72 -7.28 -59.85
C LEU A 597 2.31 -5.82 -59.63
N LYS A 598 2.04 -5.40 -58.41
CA LYS A 598 1.76 -3.99 -58.06
C LYS A 598 2.96 -3.09 -58.36
N ASP A 599 4.15 -3.53 -58.01
CA ASP A 599 5.37 -2.74 -58.23
C ASP A 599 5.67 -2.61 -59.73
N SER A 600 5.51 -3.70 -60.50
CA SER A 600 5.69 -3.65 -61.96
C SER A 600 4.64 -2.81 -62.67
N LEU A 601 3.45 -2.61 -62.12
CA LEU A 601 2.42 -1.73 -62.67
C LEU A 601 2.87 -0.27 -62.81
N LYS A 602 3.79 0.17 -61.89
CA LYS A 602 4.32 1.53 -61.91
C LYS A 602 5.10 1.86 -63.21
N ASP A 603 5.78 0.84 -63.75
CA ASP A 603 6.63 0.97 -64.94
C ASP A 603 5.94 0.45 -66.24
N THR A 604 4.65 0.06 -66.15
CA THR A 604 3.90 -0.52 -67.27
C THR A 604 3.41 0.58 -68.26
N PRO A 605 3.62 0.43 -69.58
CA PRO A 605 3.11 1.36 -70.60
C PRO A 605 1.60 1.50 -70.55
N ALA A 606 1.09 2.69 -70.91
CA ALA A 606 -0.34 3.03 -70.77
C ALA A 606 -1.28 2.01 -71.54
N GLY A 607 -0.85 1.46 -72.66
CA GLY A 607 -1.62 0.47 -73.41
C GLY A 607 -1.76 -0.92 -72.78
N GLU A 608 -0.85 -1.25 -71.83
CA GLU A 608 -0.80 -2.57 -71.18
C GLU A 608 -1.31 -2.53 -69.73
N LYS A 609 -1.59 -1.34 -69.23
CA LYS A 609 -2.02 -1.17 -67.81
C LYS A 609 -3.26 -1.97 -67.45
N LYS A 610 -4.28 -1.99 -68.32
CA LYS A 610 -5.51 -2.71 -68.04
C LYS A 610 -5.30 -4.24 -67.97
N THR A 611 -4.36 -4.78 -68.69
CA THR A 611 -4.00 -6.22 -68.67
C THR A 611 -3.22 -6.52 -67.39
N ALA A 612 -2.32 -5.63 -66.97
CA ALA A 612 -1.56 -5.75 -65.70
C ALA A 612 -2.47 -5.64 -64.46
N GLU A 613 -3.42 -4.72 -64.47
CA GLU A 613 -4.46 -4.60 -63.42
C GLU A 613 -5.34 -5.86 -63.34
N GLY A 614 -5.67 -6.48 -64.48
CA GLY A 614 -6.38 -7.76 -64.52
C GLY A 614 -5.60 -8.88 -63.81
N LYS A 615 -4.28 -8.99 -64.04
CA LYS A 615 -3.42 -9.97 -63.38
C LYS A 615 -3.29 -9.73 -61.86
N ILE A 616 -3.23 -8.47 -61.46
CA ILE A 616 -3.23 -8.11 -60.03
C ILE A 616 -4.52 -8.57 -59.38
N LYS A 617 -5.66 -8.25 -59.98
CA LYS A 617 -6.98 -8.62 -59.46
C LYS A 617 -7.16 -10.13 -59.34
N GLU A 618 -6.65 -10.88 -60.33
CA GLU A 618 -6.68 -12.35 -60.32
C GLU A 618 -5.81 -12.90 -59.19
N ALA A 619 -4.58 -12.40 -59.02
CA ALA A 619 -3.69 -12.82 -57.94
C ALA A 619 -4.24 -12.43 -56.55
N GLU A 620 -4.86 -11.27 -56.42
CA GLU A 620 -5.55 -10.85 -55.20
C GLU A 620 -6.75 -11.75 -54.87
N GLN A 621 -7.50 -12.19 -55.92
CA GLN A 621 -8.62 -13.10 -55.71
C GLN A 621 -8.14 -14.47 -55.20
N VAL A 622 -7.06 -15.03 -55.77
CA VAL A 622 -6.47 -16.30 -55.34
C VAL A 622 -5.97 -16.20 -53.92
N LEU A 623 -5.34 -15.07 -53.50
CA LEU A 623 -4.92 -14.82 -52.14
C LEU A 623 -6.12 -14.72 -51.19
N LYS A 624 -7.18 -14.04 -51.62
CA LYS A 624 -8.41 -13.91 -50.86
C LYS A 624 -9.08 -15.26 -50.66
N ASP A 625 -9.19 -16.08 -51.70
CA ASP A 625 -9.77 -17.43 -51.61
C ASP A 625 -8.99 -18.34 -50.68
N LEU A 626 -7.63 -18.26 -50.69
CA LEU A 626 -6.79 -18.98 -49.72
C LEU A 626 -7.05 -18.53 -48.27
N VAL A 627 -7.17 -17.22 -48.04
CA VAL A 627 -7.42 -16.65 -46.70
C VAL A 627 -8.84 -17.02 -46.24
N GLU A 628 -9.85 -16.94 -47.09
CA GLU A 628 -11.23 -17.33 -46.78
C GLU A 628 -11.35 -18.84 -46.48
N LYS A 629 -10.64 -19.68 -47.21
CA LYS A 629 -10.57 -21.12 -46.94
C LYS A 629 -9.92 -21.42 -45.59
N GLY A 630 -8.94 -20.61 -45.18
CA GLY A 630 -8.24 -20.73 -43.91
C GLY A 630 -7.48 -22.05 -43.72
N LEU A 631 -7.14 -22.35 -42.47
CA LEU A 631 -6.56 -23.62 -42.10
C LEU A 631 -7.62 -24.74 -42.06
N PRO A 632 -7.22 -26.01 -42.29
CA PRO A 632 -8.15 -27.15 -42.28
C PRO A 632 -8.56 -27.59 -40.85
N PHE A 633 -8.26 -26.81 -39.86
CA PHE A 633 -8.57 -27.05 -38.44
C PHE A 633 -8.79 -25.74 -37.71
N GLU A 634 -9.54 -25.82 -36.61
CA GLU A 634 -9.78 -24.69 -35.73
C GLU A 634 -8.59 -24.44 -34.78
N GLN A 635 -8.47 -23.20 -34.31
CA GLN A 635 -7.41 -22.78 -33.36
C GLN A 635 -8.02 -22.08 -32.16
N ALA A 636 -7.36 -22.23 -31.03
CA ALA A 636 -7.65 -21.51 -29.79
C ALA A 636 -6.56 -20.49 -29.49
N TYR A 637 -6.95 -19.38 -28.87
CA TYR A 637 -6.06 -18.46 -28.20
C TYR A 637 -5.82 -19.02 -26.79
N ALA A 638 -4.87 -19.94 -26.71
CA ALA A 638 -4.58 -20.79 -25.56
C ALA A 638 -3.06 -20.91 -25.39
N VAL A 639 -2.61 -21.35 -24.24
CA VAL A 639 -1.17 -21.59 -24.00
C VAL A 639 -0.80 -23.05 -24.28
N ALA A 640 0.49 -23.28 -24.42
CA ALA A 640 1.07 -24.60 -24.49
C ALA A 640 2.40 -24.62 -23.72
N GLU A 641 2.91 -25.81 -23.43
CA GLU A 641 4.23 -26.00 -22.83
C GLU A 641 5.33 -25.47 -23.76
N ALA A 642 6.39 -24.87 -23.22
CA ALA A 642 7.57 -24.54 -23.98
C ALA A 642 8.31 -25.82 -24.40
N GLU A 643 9.02 -25.80 -25.53
CA GLU A 643 9.81 -26.97 -26.00
C GLU A 643 10.87 -27.41 -24.97
N LYS A 644 11.39 -26.46 -24.20
CA LYS A 644 12.41 -26.69 -23.17
C LYS A 644 12.06 -25.88 -21.92
N PRO A 645 11.32 -26.45 -20.98
CA PRO A 645 11.13 -25.85 -19.69
C PRO A 645 12.48 -25.59 -19.03
N ALA A 646 12.62 -24.42 -18.38
CA ALA A 646 13.87 -24.00 -17.75
C ALA A 646 13.63 -23.23 -16.46
N ASP A 647 14.52 -23.39 -15.50
CA ASP A 647 14.57 -22.60 -14.30
C ASP A 647 14.92 -21.15 -14.61
N VAL A 648 14.43 -20.24 -13.78
CA VAL A 648 14.73 -18.82 -13.90
C VAL A 648 15.42 -18.30 -12.65
N PRO A 649 16.42 -17.40 -12.81
CA PRO A 649 17.06 -16.77 -11.68
C PRO A 649 16.15 -15.74 -11.01
N ILE A 650 16.31 -15.54 -9.71
CA ILE A 650 15.69 -14.42 -9.00
C ILE A 650 16.26 -13.12 -9.55
N GLN A 651 15.40 -12.18 -9.90
CA GLN A 651 15.78 -10.84 -10.40
C GLN A 651 15.98 -9.89 -9.22
N ILE A 652 17.18 -9.31 -9.08
CA ILE A 652 17.50 -8.40 -7.96
C ILE A 652 16.58 -7.16 -8.03
N LYS A 653 15.75 -6.96 -7.01
CA LYS A 653 14.76 -5.87 -6.92
C LYS A 653 13.77 -5.85 -8.10
N GLY A 654 13.48 -7.01 -8.66
CA GLY A 654 12.58 -7.14 -9.80
C GLY A 654 13.14 -6.63 -11.14
N ASP A 655 14.45 -6.41 -11.26
CA ASP A 655 15.08 -5.92 -12.48
C ASP A 655 15.50 -7.11 -13.39
N PRO A 656 14.85 -7.32 -14.55
CA PRO A 656 15.18 -8.45 -15.44
C PRO A 656 16.63 -8.44 -15.94
N ALA A 657 17.26 -7.27 -15.99
CA ALA A 657 18.66 -7.11 -16.39
C ALA A 657 19.67 -7.49 -15.29
N LYS A 658 19.19 -7.80 -14.07
CA LYS A 658 20.03 -8.13 -12.92
C LYS A 658 19.64 -9.46 -12.30
N PRO A 659 19.92 -10.60 -12.98
CA PRO A 659 19.66 -11.92 -12.42
C PRO A 659 20.57 -12.19 -11.22
N CYS A 660 20.02 -12.83 -10.18
CA CYS A 660 20.80 -13.38 -9.08
C CYS A 660 21.22 -14.82 -9.40
N LEU A 661 22.35 -15.26 -8.87
CA LEU A 661 22.82 -16.65 -9.05
C LEU A 661 21.99 -17.69 -8.25
N LEU A 662 21.09 -17.26 -7.39
CA LEU A 662 20.15 -18.13 -6.69
C LEU A 662 18.99 -18.47 -7.63
N TYR A 663 18.93 -19.72 -8.05
CA TYR A 663 17.81 -20.26 -8.83
C TYR A 663 16.65 -20.61 -7.90
N THR A 664 15.43 -20.51 -8.42
CA THR A 664 14.27 -21.11 -7.79
C THR A 664 14.41 -22.64 -7.81
N SER A 665 13.84 -23.33 -6.84
CA SER A 665 13.74 -24.80 -6.90
C SER A 665 13.06 -25.22 -8.20
N PRO A 666 13.43 -26.38 -8.76
CA PRO A 666 12.83 -26.87 -10.00
C PRO A 666 11.31 -26.85 -9.91
N SER A 667 10.68 -26.54 -11.03
CA SER A 667 9.22 -26.53 -11.15
C SER A 667 8.66 -27.87 -10.64
N PRO A 668 7.52 -27.89 -9.92
CA PRO A 668 6.84 -29.13 -9.56
C PRO A 668 6.49 -30.02 -10.77
N ARG A 669 6.69 -29.52 -11.99
CA ARG A 669 6.52 -30.27 -13.25
C ARG A 669 7.65 -31.24 -13.52
N ASP A 670 8.80 -31.13 -12.81
CA ASP A 670 9.98 -31.99 -12.98
C ASP A 670 10.06 -33.16 -11.98
N SER A 671 9.02 -33.38 -11.16
CA SER A 671 8.94 -34.48 -10.18
C SER A 671 7.82 -35.46 -10.47
#